data_7400aa2f1b8f63b17cecde7ca592ae4d
#
_entry.id   7400aa2f1b8f63b17cecde7ca592ae4d
#
_cell.length_a   1.000
_cell.length_b   1.000
_cell.length_c   1.000
_cell.angle_alpha   90.00
_cell.angle_beta   90.00
_cell.angle_gamma   90.00
#
_symmetry.space_group_name_H-M   'P 1'
#
loop_
_entity.id
_entity.type
_entity.pdbx_description
1 polymer ?
#
loop_
_entity_poly.entity_id
_entity_poly.type
_entity_poly.pdbx_seq_one_letter_code
_entity_poly.pdbx_strand_id
1 'polypeptide(L)'
;MPALRLPTADAVPVLRTLAGPSARFWALAAEAAERLASAGWTGALDPDEEAWLRRLADAMPPHAHATPIPGDPARLPEPYPLLMRFLGDVAGVEPALRVSLRIESDDLAGGRFRAVVQVHGGTEPLVDAEELWRTGSQEARHEVLLALRHGAEVWPALAPLLSAAVPSSVALGDREIAELLAGALDAAELAVHWPAELTGLAARAVVRPGDAPSDARSFFGGDRVLQFDWQLALGESELSVAELDAIAEAQRPVVRLRDRWVLLDRTTADRARDRTLKPLTAIEALGVALTGRTEVDGEQVEVRTDGWLEELRERLSADPVPVPQPAGLVATLRDYQLRGLQWLDTVTGLGLGCCLADDMGLGKTVTLIALHLHRGAGPTLVVCPASLLGTWETEIRRFAPGTPVRRFHGTARSLDDLGGGFVLTTYGTLRTDPAPLAGVSWDLLVADEAQHVKNHRSDTAKALRLLPSAAKVALTGTPVENTLTELWAILDWTTPGLLGPLADFRRRWGKPVESGADPAVAEQLSRLLRPFLLRRRKSDPGIAPELPAKTETDRPVSLTAEQAALYEATVRELMADISASDGMARRGRVVKLLTALKQICNHPAQFLGEPDDSPLAGRSGKLELLDELLDTILAEDGAVLVFTQYVVMARLLERHLAARGVPSQLLHGGTPVARREELVRGFQNGDVPVFLLSLKAAGTGLTLTRADHVVHYDRWWNPAVEDQATDRAYRIGQTRPVQVHRLVAEGTVEDRIAVMLREKRALADAVLASGEAALTELTDAELAELVTLRRQR
;
A
#
# COMPACT_ATOMS: atom_id res chain seq x y z
N MET A 1 30.73 26.01 -7.36
CA MET A 1 29.43 25.31 -7.40
C MET A 1 29.33 24.45 -6.15
N PRO A 2 28.23 24.35 -5.47
CA PRO A 2 28.08 23.40 -4.35
C PRO A 2 28.27 22.00 -4.91
N ALA A 3 29.19 21.22 -4.35
CA ALA A 3 29.39 19.81 -4.71
C ALA A 3 28.25 18.99 -4.11
N LEU A 4 27.56 18.24 -4.94
CA LEU A 4 26.57 17.27 -4.48
C LEU A 4 27.36 16.04 -3.97
N ARG A 5 27.24 15.72 -2.70
CA ARG A 5 27.79 14.47 -2.13
C ARG A 5 26.72 13.40 -2.20
N LEU A 6 27.01 12.31 -2.87
CA LEU A 6 26.12 11.15 -2.99
C LEU A 6 26.87 9.90 -2.52
N PRO A 7 26.22 8.95 -1.85
CA PRO A 7 26.74 7.60 -1.68
C PRO A 7 27.11 6.99 -3.03
N THR A 8 28.10 6.10 -3.07
CA THR A 8 28.60 5.51 -4.32
C THR A 8 27.49 4.84 -5.14
N ALA A 9 26.58 4.10 -4.48
CA ALA A 9 25.44 3.45 -5.13
C ALA A 9 24.50 4.45 -5.84
N ASP A 10 24.26 5.63 -5.25
CA ASP A 10 23.40 6.67 -5.83
C ASP A 10 24.16 7.51 -6.87
N ALA A 11 25.49 7.58 -6.77
CA ALA A 11 26.32 8.33 -7.69
C ALA A 11 26.47 7.66 -9.06
N VAL A 12 26.53 6.33 -9.13
CA VAL A 12 26.74 5.57 -10.38
C VAL A 12 25.69 5.88 -11.46
N PRO A 13 24.37 5.84 -11.20
CA PRO A 13 23.37 6.22 -12.20
C PRO A 13 23.52 7.66 -12.71
N VAL A 14 23.89 8.60 -11.81
CA VAL A 14 24.11 10.01 -12.15
C VAL A 14 25.35 10.18 -13.02
N LEU A 15 26.46 9.50 -12.69
CA LEU A 15 27.69 9.55 -13.47
C LEU A 15 27.53 9.09 -14.92
N ARG A 16 26.64 8.11 -15.16
CA ARG A 16 26.30 7.61 -16.50
C ARG A 16 25.56 8.63 -17.37
N THR A 17 24.88 9.59 -16.76
CA THR A 17 24.10 10.63 -17.47
C THR A 17 24.89 11.92 -17.70
N LEU A 18 25.99 12.14 -16.98
CA LEU A 18 26.78 13.35 -17.05
C LEU A 18 27.77 13.33 -18.23
N ALA A 19 27.90 14.48 -18.90
CA ALA A 19 28.91 14.69 -19.93
C ALA A 19 30.18 15.31 -19.33
N GLY A 20 31.34 14.67 -19.58
CA GLY A 20 32.64 15.21 -19.17
C GLY A 20 33.67 14.09 -18.94
N PRO A 21 35.00 14.42 -19.01
CA PRO A 21 36.05 13.39 -18.87
C PRO A 21 36.02 12.67 -17.53
N SER A 22 35.81 13.38 -16.42
CA SER A 22 35.75 12.80 -15.06
C SER A 22 34.55 11.91 -14.86
N ALA A 23 33.35 12.34 -15.32
CA ALA A 23 32.14 11.51 -15.23
C ALA A 23 32.27 10.23 -16.08
N ARG A 24 32.85 10.32 -17.27
CA ARG A 24 33.11 9.15 -18.13
C ARG A 24 34.11 8.19 -17.50
N PHE A 25 35.14 8.70 -16.84
CA PHE A 25 36.13 7.89 -16.14
C PHE A 25 35.47 7.07 -15.04
N TRP A 26 34.69 7.71 -14.15
CA TRP A 26 34.00 7.03 -13.04
C TRP A 26 32.86 6.11 -13.52
N ALA A 27 32.19 6.41 -14.63
CA ALA A 27 31.25 5.51 -15.25
C ALA A 27 31.92 4.23 -15.78
N LEU A 28 33.09 4.33 -16.42
CA LEU A 28 33.89 3.17 -16.85
C LEU A 28 34.40 2.36 -15.66
N ALA A 29 34.82 3.03 -14.59
CA ALA A 29 35.24 2.36 -13.36
C ALA A 29 34.06 1.58 -12.72
N ALA A 30 32.85 2.12 -12.73
CA ALA A 30 31.65 1.43 -12.24
C ALA A 30 31.32 0.19 -13.10
N GLU A 31 31.43 0.27 -14.43
CA GLU A 31 31.27 -0.91 -15.30
C GLU A 31 32.31 -1.99 -15.04
N ALA A 32 33.55 -1.60 -14.75
CA ALA A 32 34.59 -2.53 -14.34
C ALA A 32 34.25 -3.23 -13.02
N ALA A 33 33.78 -2.49 -12.02
CA ALA A 33 33.36 -3.03 -10.74
C ALA A 33 32.20 -4.04 -10.88
N GLU A 34 31.19 -3.74 -11.69
CA GLU A 34 30.06 -4.64 -11.96
C GLU A 34 30.51 -5.95 -12.64
N ARG A 35 31.52 -5.88 -13.54
CA ARG A 35 32.10 -7.07 -14.15
C ARG A 35 32.87 -7.92 -13.14
N LEU A 36 33.70 -7.29 -12.30
CA LEU A 36 34.46 -7.97 -11.24
C LEU A 36 33.50 -8.63 -10.24
N ALA A 37 32.45 -7.93 -9.81
CA ALA A 37 31.41 -8.47 -8.93
C ALA A 37 30.71 -9.69 -9.55
N SER A 38 30.38 -9.62 -10.85
CA SER A 38 29.76 -10.71 -11.60
C SER A 38 30.69 -11.94 -11.74
N ALA A 39 32.00 -11.73 -11.69
CA ALA A 39 33.00 -12.79 -11.70
C ALA A 39 33.30 -13.35 -10.29
N GLY A 40 32.61 -12.85 -9.24
CA GLY A 40 32.80 -13.31 -7.86
C GLY A 40 34.03 -12.70 -7.17
N TRP A 41 34.43 -11.49 -7.55
CA TRP A 41 35.55 -10.77 -6.97
C TRP A 41 35.34 -10.52 -5.46
N THR A 42 36.35 -10.86 -4.67
CA THR A 42 36.38 -10.74 -3.20
C THR A 42 37.43 -9.76 -2.69
N GLY A 43 37.91 -8.84 -3.56
CA GLY A 43 38.96 -7.87 -3.22
C GLY A 43 40.36 -8.21 -3.73
N ALA A 44 40.65 -9.47 -4.06
CA ALA A 44 41.91 -9.89 -4.68
C ALA A 44 41.79 -9.93 -6.20
N LEU A 45 42.83 -9.46 -6.92
CA LEU A 45 42.88 -9.41 -8.38
C LEU A 45 43.97 -10.35 -8.89
N ASP A 46 43.78 -10.86 -10.08
CA ASP A 46 44.90 -11.52 -10.79
C ASP A 46 45.92 -10.47 -11.32
N PRO A 47 47.15 -10.86 -11.64
CA PRO A 47 48.18 -9.93 -12.08
C PRO A 47 47.84 -9.14 -13.35
N ASP A 48 47.05 -9.69 -14.25
CA ASP A 48 46.65 -9.02 -15.50
C ASP A 48 45.54 -8.01 -15.25
N GLU A 49 44.58 -8.31 -14.38
CA GLU A 49 43.54 -7.41 -13.92
C GLU A 49 44.17 -6.23 -13.14
N GLU A 50 45.06 -6.52 -12.21
CA GLU A 50 45.78 -5.48 -11.45
C GLU A 50 46.56 -4.56 -12.37
N ALA A 51 47.30 -5.10 -13.34
CA ALA A 51 48.06 -4.30 -14.32
C ALA A 51 47.12 -3.44 -15.20
N TRP A 52 45.93 -3.92 -15.53
CA TRP A 52 44.94 -3.15 -16.28
C TRP A 52 44.35 -2.03 -15.43
N LEU A 53 43.97 -2.29 -14.17
CA LEU A 53 43.45 -1.28 -13.27
C LEU A 53 44.46 -0.21 -12.91
N ARG A 54 45.76 -0.57 -12.77
CA ARG A 54 46.84 0.42 -12.59
C ARG A 54 46.92 1.37 -13.79
N ARG A 55 46.86 0.85 -15.02
CA ARG A 55 46.79 1.67 -16.23
C ARG A 55 45.56 2.56 -16.31
N LEU A 56 44.40 2.06 -15.84
CA LEU A 56 43.20 2.86 -15.74
C LEU A 56 43.35 3.98 -14.72
N ALA A 57 43.93 3.69 -13.56
CA ALA A 57 44.24 4.70 -12.54
C ALA A 57 45.18 5.79 -13.03
N ASP A 58 46.25 5.40 -13.75
CA ASP A 58 47.21 6.35 -14.34
C ASP A 58 46.57 7.26 -15.40
N ALA A 59 45.49 6.79 -16.04
CA ALA A 59 44.69 7.57 -16.99
C ALA A 59 43.60 8.45 -16.34
N MET A 60 43.55 8.55 -15.02
CA MET A 60 42.55 9.33 -14.30
C MET A 60 42.69 10.84 -14.62
N PRO A 61 41.64 11.50 -15.10
CA PRO A 61 41.67 12.93 -15.39
C PRO A 61 41.96 13.74 -14.11
N PRO A 62 42.75 14.85 -14.19
CA PRO A 62 43.07 15.65 -13.00
C PRO A 62 41.89 16.14 -12.18
N HIS A 63 40.72 16.33 -12.83
CA HIS A 63 39.47 16.75 -12.19
C HIS A 63 38.61 15.58 -11.67
N ALA A 64 39.02 14.34 -11.90
CA ALA A 64 38.36 13.14 -11.38
C ALA A 64 38.86 12.76 -9.98
N HIS A 65 40.00 13.34 -9.56
CA HIS A 65 40.51 13.15 -8.21
C HIS A 65 39.56 13.73 -7.16
N ALA A 66 39.44 13.02 -6.04
CA ALA A 66 38.78 13.53 -4.85
C ALA A 66 39.46 14.80 -4.31
N THR A 67 38.91 15.45 -3.30
CA THR A 67 39.44 16.64 -2.67
C THR A 67 40.92 16.54 -2.35
N PRO A 68 41.70 17.65 -2.50
CA PRO A 68 43.14 17.70 -2.11
C PRO A 68 43.33 17.29 -0.63
N ILE A 69 44.55 16.78 -0.32
CA ILE A 69 44.89 16.38 1.04
C ILE A 69 44.75 17.59 1.97
N PRO A 70 44.03 17.51 3.10
CA PRO A 70 43.98 18.58 4.08
C PRO A 70 45.35 19.00 4.53
N GLY A 71 45.71 20.30 4.42
CA GLY A 71 47.02 20.86 4.77
C GLY A 71 48.02 21.00 3.61
N ASP A 72 47.73 20.34 2.46
CA ASP A 72 48.55 20.52 1.25
C ASP A 72 47.67 20.51 -0.02
N PRO A 73 47.11 21.66 -0.42
CA PRO A 73 46.24 21.78 -1.57
C PRO A 73 46.88 21.45 -2.93
N ALA A 74 48.19 21.30 -2.98
CA ALA A 74 48.93 20.92 -4.18
C ALA A 74 49.09 19.39 -4.34
N ARG A 75 48.84 18.61 -3.28
CA ARG A 75 49.02 17.16 -3.27
C ARG A 75 47.69 16.44 -3.45
N LEU A 76 47.51 15.81 -4.59
CA LEU A 76 46.37 14.93 -4.90
C LEU A 76 46.61 13.52 -4.38
N PRO A 77 45.55 12.75 -4.00
CA PRO A 77 45.68 11.35 -3.67
C PRO A 77 46.22 10.53 -4.84
N GLU A 78 46.91 9.43 -4.53
CA GLU A 78 47.35 8.49 -5.57
C GLU A 78 46.08 7.88 -6.25
N PRO A 79 46.05 7.82 -7.61
CA PRO A 79 44.86 7.41 -8.35
C PRO A 79 44.45 5.96 -8.12
N TYR A 80 45.41 5.04 -7.98
CA TYR A 80 45.13 3.61 -7.88
C TYR A 80 44.35 3.20 -6.59
N PRO A 81 44.77 3.61 -5.38
CA PRO A 81 44.01 3.37 -4.17
C PRO A 81 42.62 3.97 -4.18
N LEU A 82 42.47 5.16 -4.78
CA LEU A 82 41.17 5.81 -4.95
C LEU A 82 40.25 5.02 -5.87
N LEU A 83 40.77 4.50 -6.99
CA LEU A 83 40.03 3.64 -7.91
C LEU A 83 39.63 2.33 -7.24
N MET A 84 40.52 1.65 -6.54
CA MET A 84 40.27 0.37 -5.89
C MET A 84 39.17 0.47 -4.83
N ARG A 85 39.17 1.55 -4.05
CA ARG A 85 38.10 1.83 -3.09
C ARG A 85 36.73 1.98 -3.79
N PHE A 86 36.68 2.79 -4.84
CA PHE A 86 35.45 2.98 -5.62
C PHE A 86 34.94 1.65 -6.22
N LEU A 87 35.84 0.81 -6.74
CA LEU A 87 35.50 -0.50 -7.27
C LEU A 87 34.93 -1.42 -6.18
N GLY A 88 35.53 -1.42 -4.98
CA GLY A 88 35.02 -2.19 -3.83
C GLY A 88 33.62 -1.74 -3.39
N ASP A 89 33.42 -0.43 -3.28
CA ASP A 89 32.11 0.15 -2.91
C ASP A 89 31.01 -0.21 -3.93
N VAL A 90 31.28 -0.13 -5.24
CA VAL A 90 30.33 -0.48 -6.31
C VAL A 90 30.09 -1.99 -6.37
N ALA A 91 31.13 -2.80 -6.18
CA ALA A 91 31.03 -4.26 -6.20
C ALA A 91 30.43 -4.86 -4.92
N GLY A 92 30.22 -4.04 -3.87
CA GLY A 92 29.72 -4.51 -2.57
C GLY A 92 30.75 -5.36 -1.79
N VAL A 93 32.04 -5.19 -2.08
CA VAL A 93 33.14 -5.86 -1.35
C VAL A 93 33.36 -5.12 -0.06
N GLU A 94 33.10 -5.77 1.07
CA GLU A 94 33.40 -5.18 2.38
C GLU A 94 34.92 -4.94 2.53
N PRO A 95 35.35 -3.77 3.09
CA PRO A 95 36.75 -3.51 3.32
C PRO A 95 37.35 -4.59 4.24
N ALA A 96 38.54 -5.05 3.92
CA ALA A 96 39.25 -6.11 4.66
C ALA A 96 39.48 -5.74 6.13
N LEU A 97 39.62 -4.43 6.40
CA LEU A 97 39.75 -3.88 7.75
C LEU A 97 38.74 -2.77 7.99
N ARG A 98 38.11 -2.79 9.16
CA ARG A 98 37.22 -1.72 9.66
C ARG A 98 37.93 -1.00 10.79
N VAL A 99 37.81 0.33 10.77
CA VAL A 99 38.35 1.20 11.82
C VAL A 99 37.21 1.68 12.70
N SER A 100 37.41 1.68 14.00
CA SER A 100 36.50 2.23 14.99
C SER A 100 37.25 3.06 16.03
N LEU A 101 36.51 3.87 16.77
CA LEU A 101 37.04 4.69 17.86
C LEU A 101 36.46 4.17 19.18
N ARG A 102 37.33 3.77 20.10
CA ARG A 102 36.93 3.49 21.49
C ARG A 102 37.16 4.74 22.34
N ILE A 103 36.11 5.24 22.93
CA ILE A 103 36.19 6.37 23.84
C ILE A 103 36.56 5.88 25.22
N GLU A 104 37.60 6.46 25.79
CA GLU A 104 38.06 6.22 27.15
C GLU A 104 38.04 7.53 27.92
N SER A 105 37.91 7.47 29.25
CA SER A 105 38.01 8.62 30.10
C SER A 105 38.76 8.28 31.39
N ASP A 106 39.78 9.08 31.69
CA ASP A 106 40.49 9.01 32.96
C ASP A 106 39.82 9.91 34.04
N ASP A 107 38.97 10.84 33.62
CA ASP A 107 38.30 11.82 34.50
C ASP A 107 36.97 12.28 33.87
N LEU A 108 35.90 11.53 34.10
CA LEU A 108 34.56 11.88 33.65
C LEU A 108 34.06 13.21 34.24
N ALA A 109 34.44 13.49 35.50
CA ALA A 109 34.05 14.72 36.16
C ALA A 109 34.77 15.94 35.56
N GLY A 110 36.02 15.79 35.17
CA GLY A 110 36.83 16.85 34.54
C GLY A 110 36.62 17.01 33.04
N GLY A 111 35.86 16.12 32.39
CA GLY A 111 35.60 16.18 30.93
C GLY A 111 36.82 15.89 30.08
N ARG A 112 37.66 15.01 30.52
CA ARG A 112 38.84 14.59 29.77
C ARG A 112 38.65 13.21 29.20
N PHE A 113 38.58 13.14 27.88
CA PHE A 113 38.34 11.93 27.11
C PHE A 113 39.47 11.70 26.14
N ARG A 114 39.57 10.47 25.67
CA ARG A 114 40.51 10.05 24.66
C ARG A 114 39.83 9.07 23.69
N ALA A 115 39.93 9.35 22.39
CA ALA A 115 39.53 8.37 21.39
C ALA A 115 40.74 7.51 21.01
N VAL A 116 40.66 6.22 21.26
CA VAL A 116 41.64 5.20 20.89
C VAL A 116 41.19 4.54 19.58
N VAL A 117 42.11 4.52 18.63
CA VAL A 117 41.84 3.92 17.31
C VAL A 117 41.94 2.41 17.43
N GLN A 118 40.84 1.73 17.06
CA GLN A 118 40.75 0.28 17.02
C GLN A 118 40.56 -0.21 15.59
N VAL A 119 41.11 -1.37 15.31
CA VAL A 119 41.04 -2.00 13.99
C VAL A 119 40.50 -3.42 14.13
N HIS A 120 39.55 -3.77 13.30
CA HIS A 120 38.94 -5.11 13.28
C HIS A 120 38.56 -5.50 11.84
N GLY A 121 38.57 -6.79 11.56
CA GLY A 121 38.13 -7.36 10.27
C GLY A 121 39.10 -8.42 9.72
N GLY A 122 38.64 -9.18 8.73
CA GLY A 122 39.39 -10.30 8.17
C GLY A 122 39.63 -11.42 9.18
N THR A 123 40.86 -11.91 9.23
CA THR A 123 41.33 -12.94 10.19
C THR A 123 41.95 -12.35 11.46
N GLU A 124 42.04 -11.02 11.55
CA GLU A 124 42.70 -10.34 12.67
C GLU A 124 41.69 -10.10 13.83
N PRO A 125 42.09 -10.34 15.09
CA PRO A 125 41.31 -9.97 16.25
C PRO A 125 41.20 -8.45 16.37
N LEU A 126 40.21 -7.95 17.15
CA LEU A 126 40.10 -6.54 17.49
C LEU A 126 41.37 -6.10 18.24
N VAL A 127 42.13 -5.18 17.62
CA VAL A 127 43.41 -4.68 18.16
C VAL A 127 43.43 -3.15 18.15
N ASP A 128 44.15 -2.57 19.10
CA ASP A 128 44.42 -1.12 19.09
C ASP A 128 45.45 -0.78 18.00
N ALA A 129 45.30 0.36 17.34
CA ALA A 129 46.22 0.79 16.26
C ALA A 129 47.68 0.75 16.67
N GLU A 130 48.02 0.99 17.93
CA GLU A 130 49.39 0.88 18.44
C GLU A 130 49.94 -0.53 18.25
N GLU A 131 49.17 -1.57 18.47
CA GLU A 131 49.59 -2.95 18.28
C GLU A 131 49.75 -3.29 16.79
N LEU A 132 48.81 -2.81 15.96
CA LEU A 132 48.87 -2.95 14.51
C LEU A 132 50.16 -2.27 13.93
N TRP A 133 50.57 -1.13 14.48
CA TRP A 133 51.80 -0.46 14.07
C TRP A 133 53.06 -1.25 14.45
N ARG A 134 53.00 -2.03 15.50
CA ARG A 134 54.13 -2.88 15.96
C ARG A 134 54.21 -4.18 15.17
N THR A 135 53.06 -4.83 14.86
CA THR A 135 53.00 -6.20 14.36
C THR A 135 52.42 -6.36 12.97
N GLY A 136 51.60 -5.37 12.52
CA GLY A 136 50.79 -5.46 11.32
C GLY A 136 51.54 -5.19 10.01
N SER A 137 50.95 -5.57 8.87
CA SER A 137 51.45 -5.35 7.53
C SER A 137 51.49 -3.85 7.16
N GLN A 138 52.24 -3.49 6.14
CA GLN A 138 52.27 -2.12 5.62
C GLN A 138 50.93 -1.74 4.96
N GLU A 139 50.26 -2.73 4.33
CA GLU A 139 48.95 -2.56 3.71
C GLU A 139 47.87 -2.25 4.78
N ALA A 140 47.81 -3.02 5.85
CA ALA A 140 46.89 -2.77 6.97
C ALA A 140 47.06 -1.36 7.57
N ARG A 141 48.33 -0.90 7.77
CA ARG A 141 48.57 0.46 8.23
C ARG A 141 48.09 1.52 7.25
N HIS A 142 48.22 1.24 5.94
CA HIS A 142 47.78 2.16 4.88
C HIS A 142 46.23 2.29 4.88
N GLU A 143 45.52 1.18 4.98
CA GLU A 143 44.06 1.18 5.08
C GLU A 143 43.53 1.98 6.29
N VAL A 144 44.17 1.80 7.45
CA VAL A 144 43.81 2.57 8.66
C VAL A 144 44.05 4.07 8.44
N LEU A 145 45.15 4.46 7.82
CA LEU A 145 45.43 5.88 7.54
C LEU A 145 44.42 6.46 6.53
N LEU A 146 43.99 5.67 5.55
CA LEU A 146 42.93 6.10 4.63
C LEU A 146 41.59 6.31 5.34
N ALA A 147 41.18 5.39 6.20
CA ALA A 147 39.93 5.51 6.98
C ALA A 147 40.01 6.73 7.93
N LEU A 148 41.11 6.90 8.66
CA LEU A 148 41.31 8.05 9.55
C LEU A 148 41.36 9.37 8.78
N ARG A 149 41.91 9.38 7.59
CA ARG A 149 41.93 10.56 6.72
C ARG A 149 40.49 10.92 6.30
N HIS A 150 39.70 9.95 5.84
CA HIS A 150 38.30 10.18 5.51
C HIS A 150 37.51 10.69 6.73
N GLY A 151 37.75 10.07 7.90
CA GLY A 151 37.18 10.56 9.16
C GLY A 151 37.59 12.01 9.48
N ALA A 152 38.88 12.39 9.26
CA ALA A 152 39.37 13.73 9.53
C ALA A 152 38.82 14.78 8.53
N GLU A 153 38.50 14.39 7.30
CA GLU A 153 37.80 15.27 6.34
C GLU A 153 36.39 15.61 6.80
N VAL A 154 35.70 14.69 7.46
CA VAL A 154 34.36 14.87 8.00
C VAL A 154 34.43 15.51 9.38
N TRP A 155 35.34 15.06 10.25
CA TRP A 155 35.48 15.53 11.61
C TRP A 155 36.97 15.89 11.91
N PRO A 156 37.32 17.20 11.86
CA PRO A 156 38.71 17.65 11.97
C PRO A 156 39.41 17.29 13.28
N ALA A 157 38.71 16.89 14.32
CA ALA A 157 39.32 16.48 15.60
C ALA A 157 40.21 15.23 15.44
N LEU A 158 40.07 14.45 14.36
CA LEU A 158 40.97 13.32 14.04
C LEU A 158 42.25 13.73 13.32
N ALA A 159 42.34 14.95 12.83
CA ALA A 159 43.53 15.42 12.07
C ALA A 159 44.88 15.21 12.79
N PRO A 160 45.02 15.37 14.12
CA PRO A 160 46.26 15.08 14.82
C PRO A 160 46.75 13.64 14.66
N LEU A 161 45.86 12.67 14.46
CA LEU A 161 46.25 11.26 14.25
C LEU A 161 47.01 11.06 12.93
N LEU A 162 46.75 11.87 11.91
CA LEU A 162 47.39 11.75 10.59
C LEU A 162 48.83 12.25 10.61
N SER A 163 49.22 13.07 11.57
CA SER A 163 50.58 13.59 11.76
C SER A 163 51.38 12.83 12.84
N ALA A 164 50.74 11.90 13.55
CA ALA A 164 51.41 11.10 14.57
C ALA A 164 52.23 9.96 13.96
N ALA A 165 53.37 9.65 14.57
CA ALA A 165 54.18 8.50 14.17
C ALA A 165 53.42 7.17 14.28
N VAL A 166 52.53 7.07 15.28
CA VAL A 166 51.57 5.99 15.46
C VAL A 166 50.21 6.65 15.75
N PRO A 167 49.22 6.46 14.91
CA PRO A 167 47.88 7.06 15.08
C PRO A 167 47.05 6.32 16.13
N SER A 168 47.55 6.25 17.39
CA SER A 168 46.94 5.41 18.43
C SER A 168 45.76 6.06 19.12
N SER A 169 45.86 7.33 19.47
CA SER A 169 44.80 8.02 20.19
C SER A 169 44.86 9.54 20.04
N VAL A 170 43.72 10.20 20.27
CA VAL A 170 43.60 11.66 20.29
C VAL A 170 42.81 12.07 21.52
N ALA A 171 43.22 13.18 22.18
CA ALA A 171 42.52 13.76 23.30
C ALA A 171 41.28 14.50 22.82
N LEU A 172 40.18 14.36 23.54
CA LEU A 172 38.88 14.97 23.27
C LEU A 172 38.38 15.71 24.51
N GLY A 173 37.75 16.85 24.29
CA GLY A 173 37.01 17.58 25.34
C GLY A 173 35.49 17.43 25.19
N ASP A 174 34.78 18.14 26.04
CA ASP A 174 33.29 18.14 26.04
C ASP A 174 32.70 18.54 24.68
N ARG A 175 33.35 19.44 23.94
CA ARG A 175 32.89 19.88 22.62
C ARG A 175 32.97 18.73 21.60
N GLU A 176 34.10 18.07 21.53
CA GLU A 176 34.33 16.97 20.60
C GLU A 176 33.41 15.77 20.92
N ILE A 177 33.15 15.50 22.21
CA ILE A 177 32.16 14.50 22.65
C ILE A 177 30.75 14.87 22.19
N ALA A 178 30.36 16.15 22.32
CA ALA A 178 29.05 16.62 21.85
C ALA A 178 28.91 16.49 20.31
N GLU A 179 29.99 16.75 19.57
CA GLU A 179 29.99 16.57 18.11
C GLU A 179 29.88 15.09 17.71
N LEU A 180 30.52 14.17 18.43
CA LEU A 180 30.39 12.72 18.21
C LEU A 180 28.98 12.21 18.50
N LEU A 181 28.37 12.69 19.57
CA LEU A 181 26.98 12.35 19.91
C LEU A 181 25.97 12.90 18.88
N ALA A 182 26.33 13.97 18.18
CA ALA A 182 25.54 14.52 17.07
C ALA A 182 25.77 13.78 15.73
N GLY A 183 26.51 12.66 15.71
CA GLY A 183 26.76 11.87 14.50
C GLY A 183 27.88 12.41 13.61
N ALA A 184 28.87 13.12 14.17
CA ALA A 184 29.95 13.76 13.41
C ALA A 184 30.72 12.78 12.48
N LEU A 185 30.72 11.48 12.77
CA LEU A 185 31.42 10.44 12.02
C LEU A 185 30.51 9.51 11.20
N ASP A 186 29.18 9.71 11.22
CA ASP A 186 28.23 8.83 10.49
C ASP A 186 28.53 8.82 8.98
N ALA A 187 28.87 9.98 8.39
CA ALA A 187 29.21 10.10 6.99
C ALA A 187 30.57 9.45 6.62
N ALA A 188 31.42 9.14 7.62
CA ALA A 188 32.70 8.46 7.44
C ALA A 188 32.64 6.96 7.74
N GLU A 189 31.46 6.46 8.16
CA GLU A 189 31.24 5.05 8.56
C GLU A 189 32.20 4.55 9.64
N LEU A 190 32.71 5.46 10.49
CA LEU A 190 33.55 5.12 11.62
C LEU A 190 32.71 4.89 12.87
N ALA A 191 32.64 3.64 13.33
CA ALA A 191 31.92 3.30 14.53
C ALA A 191 32.57 3.88 15.80
N VAL A 192 31.74 4.38 16.73
CA VAL A 192 32.20 4.90 18.03
C VAL A 192 31.71 4.00 19.14
N HIS A 193 32.67 3.47 19.93
CA HIS A 193 32.37 2.61 21.09
C HIS A 193 32.52 3.42 22.37
N TRP A 194 31.43 3.53 23.10
CA TRP A 194 31.37 4.27 24.37
C TRP A 194 31.74 3.40 25.55
N PRO A 195 32.35 3.96 26.63
CA PRO A 195 32.64 3.22 27.86
C PRO A 195 31.38 2.60 28.44
N ALA A 196 31.51 1.40 29.04
CA ALA A 196 30.37 0.70 29.66
C ALA A 196 29.79 1.45 30.87
N GLU A 197 30.55 2.33 31.47
CA GLU A 197 30.15 3.21 32.56
C GLU A 197 29.19 4.33 32.12
N LEU A 198 29.17 4.65 30.83
CA LEU A 198 28.31 5.69 30.27
C LEU A 198 27.02 5.04 29.76
N THR A 199 25.91 5.50 30.31
CA THR A 199 24.57 5.01 29.95
C THR A 199 23.86 6.09 29.09
N GLY A 200 23.27 5.71 27.98
CA GLY A 200 22.40 6.61 27.23
C GLY A 200 21.03 6.78 27.89
N LEU A 201 20.40 7.93 27.64
CA LEU A 201 19.00 8.15 28.00
C LEU A 201 18.09 7.66 26.88
N ALA A 202 17.05 6.97 27.24
CA ALA A 202 15.97 6.64 26.31
C ALA A 202 14.93 7.77 26.34
N ALA A 203 14.71 8.41 25.19
CA ALA A 203 13.62 9.38 25.03
C ALA A 203 12.42 8.68 24.36
N ARG A 204 11.27 8.75 25.01
CA ARG A 204 10.00 8.20 24.50
C ARG A 204 8.93 9.29 24.58
N ALA A 205 8.01 9.25 23.66
CA ALA A 205 6.82 10.07 23.77
C ALA A 205 5.75 9.31 24.56
N VAL A 206 4.97 10.00 25.40
CA VAL A 206 3.93 9.38 26.23
C VAL A 206 2.62 10.13 26.05
N VAL A 207 1.55 9.38 25.76
CA VAL A 207 0.20 9.91 25.78
C VAL A 207 -0.41 9.69 27.15
N ARG A 208 -0.80 10.78 27.82
CA ARG A 208 -1.46 10.74 29.12
C ARG A 208 -2.96 10.95 28.97
N PRO A 209 -3.75 9.87 29.04
CA PRO A 209 -5.17 9.94 28.71
C PRO A 209 -6.04 10.62 29.80
N GLY A 210 -5.50 10.91 31.00
CA GLY A 210 -6.30 11.37 32.13
C GLY A 210 -7.24 10.28 32.68
N ASP A 211 -8.33 10.71 33.31
CA ASP A 211 -9.33 9.78 33.85
C ASP A 211 -10.10 9.05 32.74
N ALA A 212 -10.46 7.79 32.99
CA ALA A 212 -11.28 7.01 32.08
C ALA A 212 -12.61 7.69 31.78
N PRO A 213 -13.01 7.82 30.49
CA PRO A 213 -14.28 8.43 30.17
C PRO A 213 -15.45 7.59 30.68
N SER A 214 -16.48 8.26 31.24
CA SER A 214 -17.72 7.60 31.68
C SER A 214 -18.52 7.02 30.49
N ASP A 215 -18.34 7.57 29.29
CA ASP A 215 -18.92 7.11 28.04
C ASP A 215 -17.90 7.23 26.88
N ALA A 216 -17.48 6.10 26.34
CA ALA A 216 -16.52 6.05 25.24
C ALA A 216 -17.05 6.70 23.95
N ARG A 217 -18.36 6.66 23.68
CA ARG A 217 -18.97 7.26 22.49
C ARG A 217 -18.82 8.78 22.50
N SER A 218 -19.10 9.42 23.66
CA SER A 218 -18.97 10.88 23.80
C SER A 218 -17.51 11.32 23.78
N PHE A 219 -16.61 10.43 24.16
CA PHE A 219 -15.17 10.72 24.17
C PHE A 219 -14.57 10.83 22.76
N PHE A 220 -14.89 9.87 21.89
CA PHE A 220 -14.37 9.87 20.50
C PHE A 220 -15.16 10.80 19.57
N GLY A 221 -16.38 11.19 19.93
CA GLY A 221 -17.20 12.13 19.17
C GLY A 221 -16.95 13.60 19.46
N GLY A 222 -16.10 13.92 20.45
CA GLY A 222 -15.81 15.30 20.90
C GLY A 222 -14.42 15.80 20.48
N ASP A 223 -14.21 17.14 20.60
CA ASP A 223 -12.91 17.80 20.36
C ASP A 223 -11.95 17.67 21.57
N ARG A 224 -12.02 16.56 22.30
CA ARG A 224 -11.13 16.33 23.43
C ARG A 224 -9.71 16.09 22.97
N VAL A 225 -8.77 16.73 23.64
CA VAL A 225 -7.34 16.57 23.43
C VAL A 225 -6.69 15.89 24.63
N LEU A 226 -5.72 15.05 24.36
CA LEU A 226 -4.92 14.34 25.36
C LEU A 226 -3.53 14.97 25.45
N GLN A 227 -2.98 15.01 26.66
CA GLN A 227 -1.61 15.46 26.85
C GLN A 227 -0.63 14.49 26.18
N PHE A 228 0.34 15.06 25.51
CA PHE A 228 1.38 14.33 24.81
C PHE A 228 2.71 14.96 25.18
N ASP A 229 3.56 14.19 25.85
CA ASP A 229 4.76 14.70 26.48
C ASP A 229 5.98 13.81 26.17
N TRP A 230 7.16 14.40 26.19
CA TRP A 230 8.40 13.66 26.23
C TRP A 230 8.64 13.04 27.61
N GLN A 231 8.99 11.77 27.64
CA GLN A 231 9.44 11.06 28.82
C GLN A 231 10.88 10.57 28.59
N LEU A 232 11.77 10.96 29.49
CA LEU A 232 13.13 10.49 29.50
C LEU A 232 13.29 9.41 30.59
N ALA A 233 14.01 8.35 30.26
CA ALA A 233 14.26 7.23 31.18
C ALA A 233 15.74 6.86 31.20
N LEU A 234 16.21 6.50 32.38
CA LEU A 234 17.53 5.91 32.60
C LEU A 234 17.34 4.38 32.77
N GLY A 235 17.61 3.63 31.71
CA GLY A 235 17.20 2.23 31.64
C GLY A 235 15.66 2.09 31.63
N GLU A 236 15.09 1.36 32.60
CA GLU A 236 13.64 1.19 32.73
C GLU A 236 12.98 2.24 33.67
N SER A 237 13.79 3.03 34.37
CA SER A 237 13.29 3.98 35.38
C SER A 237 13.11 5.37 34.80
N GLU A 238 11.90 5.92 34.93
CA GLU A 238 11.59 7.30 34.53
C GLU A 238 12.39 8.32 35.36
N LEU A 239 12.74 9.43 34.73
CA LEU A 239 13.39 10.56 35.39
C LEU A 239 12.35 11.44 36.08
N SER A 240 12.68 11.85 37.29
CA SER A 240 11.91 12.84 38.04
C SER A 240 12.00 14.24 37.40
N VAL A 241 11.07 15.13 37.75
CA VAL A 241 11.07 16.52 37.27
C VAL A 241 12.39 17.22 37.58
N ALA A 242 12.94 17.02 38.78
CA ALA A 242 14.22 17.60 39.20
C ALA A 242 15.42 17.10 38.39
N GLU A 243 15.40 15.82 38.02
CA GLU A 243 16.44 15.23 37.13
C GLU A 243 16.32 15.74 35.68
N LEU A 244 15.09 15.93 35.20
CA LEU A 244 14.82 16.52 33.90
C LEU A 244 15.27 17.98 33.86
N ASP A 245 15.03 18.75 34.91
CA ASP A 245 15.51 20.16 35.04
C ASP A 245 17.04 20.20 35.03
N ALA A 246 17.69 19.29 35.76
CA ALA A 246 19.14 19.17 35.78
C ALA A 246 19.71 18.84 34.38
N ILE A 247 19.03 18.01 33.59
CA ILE A 247 19.42 17.70 32.21
C ILE A 247 19.20 18.93 31.31
N ALA A 248 18.07 19.63 31.45
CA ALA A 248 17.74 20.79 30.65
C ALA A 248 18.73 21.97 30.88
N GLU A 249 19.30 22.06 32.07
CA GLU A 249 20.30 23.09 32.45
C GLU A 249 21.76 22.62 32.18
N ALA A 250 21.95 21.32 31.83
CA ALA A 250 23.29 20.80 31.64
C ALA A 250 23.99 21.48 30.46
N GLN A 251 25.26 21.92 30.70
CA GLN A 251 26.12 22.52 29.68
C GLN A 251 27.15 21.55 29.14
N ARG A 252 27.20 20.31 29.67
CA ARG A 252 28.17 19.29 29.34
C ARG A 252 27.51 18.06 28.73
N PRO A 253 28.13 17.37 27.79
CA PRO A 253 27.59 16.15 27.16
C PRO A 253 27.60 14.92 28.07
N VAL A 254 28.25 15.00 29.23
CA VAL A 254 28.30 13.94 30.24
C VAL A 254 27.87 14.48 31.59
N VAL A 255 26.80 13.89 32.14
CA VAL A 255 26.16 14.33 33.37
C VAL A 255 26.03 13.15 34.34
N ARG A 256 26.13 13.43 35.67
CA ARG A 256 25.93 12.41 36.69
C ARG A 256 24.47 12.40 37.17
N LEU A 257 23.77 11.27 36.98
CA LEU A 257 22.40 11.06 37.44
C LEU A 257 22.33 9.74 38.25
N ARG A 258 21.73 9.77 39.42
CA ARG A 258 21.58 8.59 40.31
C ARG A 258 22.85 7.73 40.44
N ASP A 259 23.98 8.35 40.67
CA ASP A 259 25.31 7.71 40.77
C ASP A 259 25.80 7.01 39.48
N ARG A 260 25.18 7.30 38.33
CA ARG A 260 25.64 6.86 37.00
C ARG A 260 26.04 8.08 36.15
N TRP A 261 27.02 7.84 35.28
CA TRP A 261 27.38 8.81 34.25
C TRP A 261 26.52 8.58 33.01
N VAL A 262 25.94 9.64 32.48
CA VAL A 262 24.97 9.61 31.40
C VAL A 262 25.46 10.47 30.26
N LEU A 263 25.40 9.93 29.04
CA LEU A 263 25.62 10.66 27.80
C LEU A 263 24.37 11.47 27.46
N LEU A 264 24.58 12.76 27.19
CA LEU A 264 23.54 13.70 26.87
C LEU A 264 23.81 14.33 25.50
N ASP A 265 23.08 13.88 24.49
CA ASP A 265 23.04 14.57 23.20
C ASP A 265 22.16 15.82 23.26
N ARG A 266 22.37 16.72 22.31
CA ARG A 266 21.62 17.99 22.23
C ARG A 266 20.12 17.77 22.10
N THR A 267 19.70 16.78 21.33
CA THR A 267 18.29 16.45 21.09
C THR A 267 17.59 16.03 22.39
N THR A 268 18.26 15.18 23.19
CA THR A 268 17.76 14.75 24.50
C THR A 268 17.70 15.92 25.49
N ALA A 269 18.68 16.82 25.50
CA ALA A 269 18.65 18.03 26.33
C ALA A 269 17.51 18.98 25.92
N ASP A 270 17.28 19.16 24.64
CA ASP A 270 16.18 19.99 24.12
C ASP A 270 14.81 19.36 24.45
N ARG A 271 14.66 18.02 24.37
CA ARG A 271 13.46 17.28 24.82
C ARG A 271 13.22 17.37 26.33
N ALA A 272 14.29 17.42 27.12
CA ALA A 272 14.18 17.67 28.57
C ALA A 272 13.71 19.09 28.88
N ARG A 273 14.06 20.05 28.04
CA ARG A 273 13.69 21.48 28.17
C ARG A 273 12.27 21.76 27.67
N ASP A 274 11.95 21.29 26.47
CA ASP A 274 10.62 21.37 25.87
C ASP A 274 9.95 19.99 25.89
N ARG A 275 9.26 19.72 26.99
CA ARG A 275 8.67 18.39 27.29
C ARG A 275 7.31 18.23 26.66
N THR A 276 6.60 19.31 26.38
CA THR A 276 5.21 19.27 25.94
C THR A 276 5.15 19.23 24.42
N LEU A 277 4.61 18.13 23.90
CA LEU A 277 4.33 17.95 22.49
C LEU A 277 2.94 18.53 22.13
N LYS A 278 2.68 18.67 20.84
CA LYS A 278 1.36 19.08 20.39
C LYS A 278 0.30 18.08 20.89
N PRO A 279 -0.70 18.52 21.64
CA PRO A 279 -1.75 17.62 22.14
C PRO A 279 -2.41 16.84 21.01
N LEU A 280 -2.77 15.60 21.28
CA LEU A 280 -3.44 14.71 20.32
C LEU A 280 -4.94 14.70 20.57
N THR A 281 -5.73 14.67 19.51
CA THR A 281 -7.15 14.32 19.63
C THR A 281 -7.31 12.87 20.10
N ALA A 282 -8.46 12.52 20.65
CA ALA A 282 -8.73 11.16 21.13
C ALA A 282 -8.51 10.10 20.04
N ILE A 283 -8.88 10.40 18.79
CA ILE A 283 -8.69 9.49 17.64
C ILE A 283 -7.23 9.41 17.22
N GLU A 284 -6.50 10.52 17.19
CA GLU A 284 -5.05 10.50 16.92
C GLU A 284 -4.29 9.71 17.98
N ALA A 285 -4.65 9.90 19.26
CA ALA A 285 -4.05 9.14 20.36
C ALA A 285 -4.33 7.63 20.25
N LEU A 286 -5.54 7.25 19.84
CA LEU A 286 -5.87 5.85 19.55
C LEU A 286 -5.02 5.32 18.39
N GLY A 287 -4.85 6.09 17.32
CA GLY A 287 -4.00 5.73 16.19
C GLY A 287 -2.55 5.49 16.61
N VAL A 288 -2.02 6.37 17.46
CA VAL A 288 -0.68 6.25 18.04
C VAL A 288 -0.58 5.04 18.97
N ALA A 289 -1.58 4.77 19.81
CA ALA A 289 -1.63 3.60 20.69
C ALA A 289 -1.57 2.28 19.89
N LEU A 290 -2.29 2.20 18.77
CA LEU A 290 -2.34 1.02 17.91
C LEU A 290 -1.02 0.78 17.15
N THR A 291 -0.32 1.84 16.74
CA THR A 291 0.94 1.75 15.99
C THR A 291 2.17 1.63 16.90
N GLY A 292 2.09 2.13 18.13
CA GLY A 292 3.22 2.25 19.05
C GLY A 292 4.28 3.28 18.64
N ARG A 293 4.05 4.04 17.55
CA ARG A 293 4.99 5.03 16.99
C ARG A 293 4.25 6.22 16.38
N THR A 294 4.90 7.38 16.41
CA THR A 294 4.43 8.57 15.70
C THR A 294 5.59 9.38 15.15
N GLU A 295 5.31 10.29 14.24
CA GLU A 295 6.28 11.26 13.72
C GLU A 295 6.23 12.54 14.56
N VAL A 296 7.35 12.91 15.13
CA VAL A 296 7.54 14.19 15.84
C VAL A 296 8.72 14.89 15.20
N ASP A 297 8.52 16.10 14.69
CA ASP A 297 9.54 16.92 14.02
C ASP A 297 10.29 16.21 12.88
N GLY A 298 9.61 15.29 12.19
CA GLY A 298 10.18 14.51 11.07
C GLY A 298 10.86 13.20 11.49
N GLU A 299 10.99 12.91 12.77
CA GLU A 299 11.55 11.68 13.31
C GLU A 299 10.48 10.68 13.75
N GLN A 300 10.72 9.39 13.53
CA GLN A 300 9.86 8.30 14.04
C GLN A 300 10.19 8.01 15.50
N VAL A 301 9.24 8.28 16.39
CA VAL A 301 9.41 8.15 17.84
C VAL A 301 8.52 7.04 18.38
N GLU A 302 9.07 6.22 19.27
CA GLU A 302 8.27 5.27 20.04
C GLU A 302 7.36 5.99 21.02
N VAL A 303 6.11 5.53 21.12
CA VAL A 303 5.10 6.10 22.00
C VAL A 303 4.60 5.03 22.96
N ARG A 304 4.57 5.39 24.23
CA ARG A 304 3.86 4.63 25.25
C ARG A 304 2.49 5.26 25.52
N THR A 305 1.55 4.39 25.76
CA THR A 305 0.21 4.77 26.23
C THR A 305 -0.05 4.15 27.57
N ASP A 306 -0.66 4.89 28.48
CA ASP A 306 -0.94 4.46 29.83
C ASP A 306 -2.44 4.39 30.11
N GLY A 307 -2.83 3.74 31.20
CA GLY A 307 -4.18 3.71 31.72
C GLY A 307 -5.20 3.12 30.74
N TRP A 308 -6.40 3.70 30.73
CA TRP A 308 -7.53 3.18 29.96
C TRP A 308 -7.31 3.14 28.42
N LEU A 309 -6.41 3.95 27.87
CA LEU A 309 -6.11 3.94 26.44
C LEU A 309 -5.35 2.67 26.04
N GLU A 310 -4.49 2.17 26.92
CA GLU A 310 -3.81 0.88 26.74
C GLU A 310 -4.81 -0.28 26.86
N GLU A 311 -5.71 -0.25 27.86
CA GLU A 311 -6.80 -1.23 27.98
C GLU A 311 -7.70 -1.25 26.73
N LEU A 312 -7.98 -0.07 26.16
CA LEU A 312 -8.76 0.04 24.92
C LEU A 312 -8.00 -0.56 23.73
N ARG A 313 -6.70 -0.30 23.62
CA ARG A 313 -5.84 -0.90 22.59
C ARG A 313 -5.88 -2.41 22.68
N GLU A 314 -5.76 -2.96 23.90
CA GLU A 314 -5.84 -4.40 24.13
C GLU A 314 -7.21 -4.96 23.74
N ARG A 315 -8.30 -4.31 24.14
CA ARG A 315 -9.67 -4.72 23.75
C ARG A 315 -9.89 -4.72 22.24
N LEU A 316 -9.37 -3.74 21.53
CA LEU A 316 -9.48 -3.66 20.06
C LEU A 316 -8.58 -4.67 19.34
N SER A 317 -7.53 -5.15 20.01
CA SER A 317 -6.58 -6.13 19.48
C SER A 317 -6.92 -7.58 19.86
N ALA A 318 -7.72 -7.77 20.90
CA ALA A 318 -8.16 -9.07 21.38
C ALA A 318 -9.29 -9.67 20.50
N ASP A 319 -9.55 -10.95 20.70
CA ASP A 319 -10.74 -11.58 20.10
C ASP A 319 -12.02 -10.90 20.64
N PRO A 320 -13.00 -10.63 19.76
CA PRO A 320 -14.24 -9.95 20.16
C PRO A 320 -14.98 -10.71 21.27
N VAL A 321 -15.59 -9.97 22.17
CA VAL A 321 -16.41 -10.56 23.25
C VAL A 321 -17.59 -11.33 22.63
N PRO A 322 -17.86 -12.58 23.07
CA PRO A 322 -18.96 -13.35 22.56
C PRO A 322 -20.32 -12.66 22.76
N VAL A 323 -21.05 -12.47 21.67
CA VAL A 323 -22.41 -11.91 21.63
C VAL A 323 -23.34 -12.99 21.09
N PRO A 324 -24.46 -13.27 21.73
CA PRO A 324 -25.43 -14.24 21.22
C PRO A 324 -26.15 -13.70 19.98
N GLN A 325 -26.60 -14.62 19.14
CA GLN A 325 -27.46 -14.25 18.01
C GLN A 325 -28.72 -13.59 18.51
N PRO A 326 -29.15 -12.43 17.95
CA PRO A 326 -30.41 -11.77 18.36
C PRO A 326 -31.62 -12.65 18.16
N ALA A 327 -32.51 -12.71 19.15
CA ALA A 327 -33.72 -13.56 19.12
C ALA A 327 -34.71 -13.19 18.00
N GLY A 328 -34.71 -11.93 17.54
CA GLY A 328 -35.55 -11.44 16.43
C GLY A 328 -35.03 -11.80 15.03
N LEU A 329 -33.87 -12.43 14.92
CA LEU A 329 -33.29 -12.82 13.62
C LEU A 329 -33.83 -14.19 13.19
N VAL A 330 -34.56 -14.24 12.08
CA VAL A 330 -35.07 -15.48 11.46
C VAL A 330 -34.04 -16.05 10.51
N ALA A 331 -32.88 -16.43 11.06
CA ALA A 331 -31.79 -17.12 10.37
C ALA A 331 -30.84 -17.71 11.41
N THR A 332 -30.00 -18.66 11.02
CA THR A 332 -28.88 -19.10 11.83
C THR A 332 -27.61 -18.47 11.25
N LEU A 333 -26.95 -17.62 12.04
CA LEU A 333 -25.68 -17.07 11.65
C LEU A 333 -24.60 -18.16 11.65
N ARG A 334 -23.76 -18.15 10.65
CA ARG A 334 -22.54 -18.99 10.61
C ARG A 334 -21.51 -18.48 11.61
N ASP A 335 -20.59 -19.32 12.03
CA ASP A 335 -19.56 -18.95 13.02
C ASP A 335 -18.80 -17.68 12.63
N TYR A 336 -18.41 -17.55 11.37
CA TYR A 336 -17.73 -16.35 10.93
C TYR A 336 -18.65 -15.11 10.90
N GLN A 337 -19.93 -15.26 10.59
CA GLN A 337 -20.92 -14.15 10.65
C GLN A 337 -21.16 -13.73 12.10
N LEU A 338 -21.23 -14.69 13.01
CA LEU A 338 -21.34 -14.40 14.44
C LEU A 338 -20.10 -13.66 14.96
N ARG A 339 -18.90 -14.11 14.59
CA ARG A 339 -17.67 -13.35 14.89
C ARG A 339 -17.67 -11.96 14.25
N GLY A 340 -18.24 -11.82 13.03
CA GLY A 340 -18.44 -10.53 12.38
C GLY A 340 -19.39 -9.61 13.14
N LEU A 341 -20.50 -10.14 13.66
CA LEU A 341 -21.42 -9.40 14.53
C LEU A 341 -20.74 -8.94 15.82
N GLN A 342 -19.98 -9.81 16.49
CA GLN A 342 -19.24 -9.51 17.71
C GLN A 342 -18.22 -8.39 17.48
N TRP A 343 -17.47 -8.45 16.37
CA TRP A 343 -16.53 -7.41 16.00
C TRP A 343 -17.22 -6.08 15.70
N LEU A 344 -18.31 -6.09 14.93
CA LEU A 344 -19.12 -4.89 14.64
C LEU A 344 -19.67 -4.27 15.93
N ASP A 345 -20.19 -5.10 16.84
CA ASP A 345 -20.70 -4.62 18.13
C ASP A 345 -19.60 -3.98 18.98
N THR A 346 -18.42 -4.61 19.06
CA THR A 346 -17.27 -4.07 19.79
C THR A 346 -16.90 -2.68 19.29
N VAL A 347 -16.72 -2.51 17.97
CA VAL A 347 -16.27 -1.23 17.39
C VAL A 347 -17.37 -0.16 17.45
N THR A 348 -18.59 -0.51 17.03
CA THR A 348 -19.70 0.45 17.01
C THR A 348 -20.21 0.79 18.41
N GLY A 349 -20.04 -0.12 19.36
CA GLY A 349 -20.33 0.13 20.79
C GLY A 349 -19.46 1.23 21.39
N LEU A 350 -18.26 1.42 20.88
CA LEU A 350 -17.34 2.51 21.25
C LEU A 350 -17.64 3.84 20.53
N GLY A 351 -18.64 3.88 19.64
CA GLY A 351 -18.91 5.04 18.79
C GLY A 351 -17.92 5.22 17.65
N LEU A 352 -17.10 4.20 17.41
CA LEU A 352 -16.17 4.15 16.29
C LEU A 352 -16.84 3.54 15.06
N GLY A 353 -16.39 3.93 13.89
CA GLY A 353 -16.86 3.34 12.65
C GLY A 353 -15.91 2.28 12.11
N CYS A 354 -16.40 1.47 11.17
CA CYS A 354 -15.59 0.38 10.60
C CYS A 354 -16.01 0.02 9.17
N CYS A 355 -15.20 -0.82 8.52
CA CYS A 355 -15.44 -1.33 7.18
C CYS A 355 -15.50 -2.86 7.20
N LEU A 356 -16.66 -3.43 6.90
CA LEU A 356 -16.86 -4.86 6.69
C LEU A 356 -16.60 -5.16 5.20
N ALA A 357 -15.43 -5.68 4.92
CA ALA A 357 -14.88 -5.89 3.57
C ALA A 357 -14.84 -7.36 3.15
N ASP A 358 -15.72 -8.19 3.72
CA ASP A 358 -15.87 -9.61 3.36
C ASP A 358 -16.18 -9.78 1.88
N ASP A 359 -15.72 -10.87 1.30
CA ASP A 359 -16.04 -11.26 -0.08
C ASP A 359 -17.55 -11.20 -0.34
N MET A 360 -17.92 -10.92 -1.59
CA MET A 360 -19.31 -10.91 -1.99
C MET A 360 -19.96 -12.28 -1.76
N GLY A 361 -21.19 -12.29 -1.24
CA GLY A 361 -21.92 -13.52 -0.97
C GLY A 361 -21.65 -14.14 0.39
N LEU A 362 -20.77 -13.60 1.24
CA LEU A 362 -20.55 -14.05 2.62
C LEU A 362 -21.62 -13.56 3.63
N GLY A 363 -22.66 -12.86 3.16
CA GLY A 363 -23.81 -12.48 4.00
C GLY A 363 -23.59 -11.22 4.83
N LYS A 364 -22.88 -10.22 4.31
CA LYS A 364 -22.74 -8.91 4.96
C LYS A 364 -24.08 -8.31 5.38
N THR A 365 -25.10 -8.40 4.52
CA THR A 365 -26.45 -7.86 4.78
C THR A 365 -27.09 -8.51 6.00
N VAL A 366 -27.10 -9.84 6.12
CA VAL A 366 -27.69 -10.52 7.28
C VAL A 366 -26.93 -10.22 8.56
N THR A 367 -25.59 -10.05 8.49
CA THR A 367 -24.76 -9.65 9.65
C THR A 367 -25.12 -8.23 10.12
N LEU A 368 -25.37 -7.29 9.19
CA LEU A 368 -25.84 -5.94 9.51
C LEU A 368 -27.29 -5.92 10.08
N ILE A 369 -28.17 -6.76 9.55
CA ILE A 369 -29.51 -6.93 10.11
C ILE A 369 -29.43 -7.45 11.54
N ALA A 370 -28.56 -8.42 11.80
CA ALA A 370 -28.31 -8.92 13.14
C ALA A 370 -27.75 -7.84 14.07
N LEU A 371 -26.81 -6.99 13.59
CA LEU A 371 -26.28 -5.87 14.37
C LEU A 371 -27.40 -4.88 14.75
N HIS A 372 -28.25 -4.50 13.80
CA HIS A 372 -29.39 -3.62 14.09
C HIS A 372 -30.30 -4.21 15.18
N LEU A 373 -30.65 -5.48 15.07
CA LEU A 373 -31.50 -6.18 16.05
C LEU A 373 -30.80 -6.28 17.42
N HIS A 374 -29.49 -6.49 17.44
CA HIS A 374 -28.70 -6.56 18.67
C HIS A 374 -28.66 -5.21 19.37
N ARG A 375 -28.39 -4.13 18.62
CA ARG A 375 -28.29 -2.77 19.17
C ARG A 375 -29.66 -2.27 19.70
N GLY A 376 -30.72 -2.48 18.95
CA GLY A 376 -32.10 -2.13 19.37
C GLY A 376 -32.36 -0.67 19.75
N ALA A 377 -31.36 0.20 19.53
CA ALA A 377 -31.30 1.55 20.13
C ALA A 377 -31.98 2.63 19.29
N GLY A 378 -32.23 2.41 17.99
CA GLY A 378 -32.78 3.46 17.12
C GLY A 378 -32.81 3.09 15.65
N PRO A 379 -33.14 4.04 14.76
CA PRO A 379 -33.25 3.79 13.33
C PRO A 379 -31.86 3.61 12.67
N THR A 380 -31.83 2.68 11.71
CA THR A 380 -30.66 2.46 10.85
C THR A 380 -30.93 3.03 9.46
N LEU A 381 -30.06 3.91 8.98
CA LEU A 381 -30.07 4.39 7.60
C LEU A 381 -29.11 3.54 6.75
N VAL A 382 -29.64 2.96 5.68
CA VAL A 382 -28.82 2.27 4.67
C VAL A 382 -28.79 3.10 3.39
N VAL A 383 -27.61 3.53 2.98
CA VAL A 383 -27.35 4.20 1.70
C VAL A 383 -26.74 3.17 0.76
N CYS A 384 -27.44 2.84 -0.32
CA CYS A 384 -26.99 1.81 -1.25
C CYS A 384 -27.23 2.22 -2.72
N PRO A 385 -26.66 1.51 -3.70
CA PRO A 385 -27.07 1.63 -5.10
C PRO A 385 -28.56 1.39 -5.30
N ALA A 386 -29.19 2.09 -6.24
CA ALA A 386 -30.64 1.98 -6.50
C ALA A 386 -31.09 0.54 -6.79
N SER A 387 -30.23 -0.25 -7.42
CA SER A 387 -30.48 -1.66 -7.72
C SER A 387 -30.54 -2.57 -6.48
N LEU A 388 -29.99 -2.13 -5.35
CA LEU A 388 -29.98 -2.90 -4.10
C LEU A 388 -31.15 -2.59 -3.16
N LEU A 389 -31.93 -1.53 -3.42
CA LEU A 389 -33.06 -1.16 -2.57
C LEU A 389 -34.04 -2.32 -2.38
N GLY A 390 -34.43 -3.00 -3.47
CA GLY A 390 -35.32 -4.14 -3.43
C GLY A 390 -34.75 -5.35 -2.71
N THR A 391 -33.46 -5.60 -2.91
CA THR A 391 -32.72 -6.69 -2.24
C THR A 391 -32.69 -6.46 -0.74
N TRP A 392 -32.31 -5.27 -0.29
CA TRP A 392 -32.29 -4.91 1.13
C TRP A 392 -33.64 -5.07 1.79
N GLU A 393 -34.70 -4.55 1.16
CA GLU A 393 -36.06 -4.66 1.68
C GLU A 393 -36.51 -6.11 1.78
N THR A 394 -36.19 -6.93 0.78
CA THR A 394 -36.53 -8.36 0.76
C THR A 394 -35.77 -9.12 1.84
N GLU A 395 -34.49 -8.86 2.01
CA GLU A 395 -33.67 -9.50 3.05
C GLU A 395 -34.09 -9.09 4.46
N ILE A 396 -34.41 -7.80 4.70
CA ILE A 396 -34.90 -7.33 6.00
C ILE A 396 -36.25 -8.03 6.32
N ARG A 397 -37.21 -8.06 5.41
CA ARG A 397 -38.49 -8.74 5.63
C ARG A 397 -38.34 -10.23 5.85
N ARG A 398 -37.34 -10.85 5.23
CA ARG A 398 -37.05 -12.28 5.37
C ARG A 398 -36.40 -12.60 6.73
N PHE A 399 -35.39 -11.84 7.11
CA PHE A 399 -34.53 -12.15 8.26
C PHE A 399 -34.96 -11.45 9.55
N ALA A 400 -35.66 -10.33 9.43
CA ALA A 400 -36.21 -9.55 10.54
C ALA A 400 -37.65 -9.11 10.27
N PRO A 401 -38.64 -10.06 10.14
CA PRO A 401 -40.00 -9.76 9.68
C PRO A 401 -40.78 -8.80 10.57
N GLY A 402 -40.39 -8.66 11.85
CA GLY A 402 -40.98 -7.71 12.78
C GLY A 402 -40.39 -6.30 12.73
N THR A 403 -39.36 -6.06 11.91
CA THR A 403 -38.66 -4.76 11.87
C THR A 403 -39.27 -3.90 10.77
N PRO A 404 -39.70 -2.64 11.08
CA PRO A 404 -40.16 -1.71 10.07
C PRO A 404 -39.06 -1.41 9.03
N VAL A 405 -39.46 -1.37 7.76
CA VAL A 405 -38.58 -0.96 6.68
C VAL A 405 -39.26 0.09 5.80
N ARG A 406 -38.58 1.21 5.54
CA ARG A 406 -39.11 2.33 4.78
C ARG A 406 -38.13 2.73 3.68
N ARG A 407 -38.65 2.95 2.46
CA ARG A 407 -37.83 3.52 1.36
C ARG A 407 -37.93 5.04 1.38
N PHE A 408 -36.78 5.70 1.41
CA PHE A 408 -36.66 7.14 1.16
C PHE A 408 -36.08 7.33 -0.25
N HIS A 409 -36.94 7.09 -1.26
CA HIS A 409 -36.58 7.14 -2.67
C HIS A 409 -37.82 7.43 -3.54
N GLY A 410 -37.64 8.07 -4.71
CA GLY A 410 -38.74 8.45 -5.61
C GLY A 410 -39.41 9.75 -5.16
N THR A 411 -40.70 9.91 -5.48
CA THR A 411 -41.53 11.13 -5.20
C THR A 411 -42.24 11.11 -3.85
N ALA A 412 -42.60 9.93 -3.35
CA ALA A 412 -43.30 9.78 -2.07
C ALA A 412 -42.30 9.45 -0.96
N ARG A 413 -41.61 10.51 -0.46
CA ARG A 413 -40.59 10.37 0.59
C ARG A 413 -41.09 11.01 1.88
N SER A 414 -41.18 10.23 2.97
CA SER A 414 -41.48 10.75 4.30
C SER A 414 -40.62 10.03 5.34
N LEU A 415 -40.21 10.80 6.36
CA LEU A 415 -39.51 10.32 7.56
C LEU A 415 -40.36 10.58 8.81
N ASP A 416 -41.66 10.90 8.66
CA ASP A 416 -42.58 11.11 9.76
C ASP A 416 -42.78 9.83 10.55
N ASP A 417 -42.91 9.93 11.86
CA ASP A 417 -43.15 8.82 12.80
C ASP A 417 -42.08 7.68 12.68
N LEU A 418 -40.82 8.07 12.64
CA LEU A 418 -39.68 7.15 12.58
C LEU A 418 -39.43 6.57 13.98
N GLY A 419 -40.16 5.51 14.36
CA GLY A 419 -40.01 4.87 15.67
C GLY A 419 -38.85 3.89 15.79
N GLY A 420 -38.08 3.68 14.74
CA GLY A 420 -37.01 2.67 14.66
C GLY A 420 -37.01 1.97 13.32
N GLY A 421 -36.29 0.84 13.21
CA GLY A 421 -36.19 0.03 12.01
C GLY A 421 -35.23 0.58 10.95
N PHE A 422 -35.46 0.19 9.70
CA PHE A 422 -34.56 0.55 8.59
C PHE A 422 -35.16 1.63 7.70
N VAL A 423 -34.31 2.60 7.32
CA VAL A 423 -34.59 3.52 6.21
C VAL A 423 -33.63 3.23 5.09
N LEU A 424 -34.14 2.97 3.90
CA LEU A 424 -33.34 2.65 2.72
C LEU A 424 -33.35 3.82 1.75
N THR A 425 -32.18 4.31 1.36
CA THR A 425 -32.03 5.38 0.39
C THR A 425 -30.91 5.08 -0.61
N THR A 426 -30.78 5.90 -1.66
CA THR A 426 -29.73 5.74 -2.65
C THR A 426 -28.70 6.87 -2.58
N TYR A 427 -27.51 6.62 -3.07
CA TYR A 427 -26.47 7.66 -3.20
C TYR A 427 -26.95 8.85 -4.07
N GLY A 428 -27.77 8.58 -5.08
CA GLY A 428 -28.38 9.63 -5.91
C GLY A 428 -29.37 10.49 -5.13
N THR A 429 -30.28 9.87 -4.37
CA THR A 429 -31.26 10.57 -3.52
C THR A 429 -30.55 11.36 -2.43
N LEU A 430 -29.57 10.78 -1.75
CA LEU A 430 -28.76 11.45 -0.73
C LEU A 430 -28.08 12.71 -1.30
N ARG A 431 -27.51 12.63 -2.49
CA ARG A 431 -26.83 13.78 -3.12
C ARG A 431 -27.81 14.91 -3.46
N THR A 432 -29.02 14.59 -3.89
CA THR A 432 -30.01 15.60 -4.35
C THR A 432 -30.84 16.18 -3.21
N ASP A 433 -31.06 15.41 -2.13
CA ASP A 433 -31.95 15.78 -1.02
C ASP A 433 -31.41 15.27 0.33
N PRO A 434 -30.26 15.80 0.82
CA PRO A 434 -29.65 15.35 2.08
C PRO A 434 -30.35 15.91 3.33
N ALA A 435 -31.03 17.06 3.24
CA ALA A 435 -31.51 17.80 4.40
C ALA A 435 -32.51 17.03 5.29
N PRO A 436 -33.53 16.30 4.77
CA PRO A 436 -34.41 15.52 5.60
C PRO A 436 -33.68 14.40 6.35
N LEU A 437 -32.70 13.76 5.72
CA LEU A 437 -31.90 12.69 6.32
C LEU A 437 -30.94 13.23 7.39
N ALA A 438 -30.42 14.44 7.23
CA ALA A 438 -29.55 15.11 8.19
C ALA A 438 -30.31 15.60 9.45
N GLY A 439 -31.62 15.73 9.37
CA GLY A 439 -32.47 16.10 10.51
C GLY A 439 -32.80 14.94 11.46
N VAL A 440 -32.38 13.70 11.12
CA VAL A 440 -32.64 12.51 11.94
C VAL A 440 -31.35 12.09 12.66
N SER A 441 -31.44 11.75 13.94
CA SER A 441 -30.35 11.13 14.69
C SER A 441 -30.34 9.62 14.44
N TRP A 442 -29.43 9.15 13.60
CA TRP A 442 -29.30 7.74 13.26
C TRP A 442 -28.52 6.98 14.33
N ASP A 443 -29.01 5.82 14.79
CA ASP A 443 -28.20 4.95 15.62
C ASP A 443 -27.07 4.29 14.80
N LEU A 444 -27.41 3.87 13.57
CA LEU A 444 -26.43 3.27 12.66
C LEU A 444 -26.59 3.85 11.25
N LEU A 445 -25.47 4.29 10.67
CA LEU A 445 -25.39 4.74 9.29
C LEU A 445 -24.55 3.74 8.47
N VAL A 446 -25.18 3.10 7.51
CA VAL A 446 -24.57 2.06 6.67
C VAL A 446 -24.40 2.58 5.25
N ALA A 447 -23.20 2.50 4.69
CA ALA A 447 -22.93 2.74 3.27
C ALA A 447 -22.62 1.40 2.61
N ASP A 448 -23.56 0.87 1.83
CA ASP A 448 -23.37 -0.37 1.08
C ASP A 448 -22.75 -0.09 -0.29
N GLU A 449 -21.86 -0.97 -0.75
CA GLU A 449 -20.98 -0.76 -1.89
C GLU A 449 -20.22 0.58 -1.75
N ALA A 450 -19.48 0.69 -0.63
CA ALA A 450 -18.84 1.94 -0.19
C ALA A 450 -17.78 2.48 -1.19
N GLN A 451 -17.43 1.73 -2.22
CA GLN A 451 -16.63 2.25 -3.34
C GLN A 451 -17.30 3.46 -4.05
N HIS A 452 -18.60 3.66 -3.89
CA HIS A 452 -19.28 4.88 -4.38
C HIS A 452 -18.85 6.17 -3.69
N VAL A 453 -18.20 6.08 -2.52
CA VAL A 453 -17.72 7.24 -1.72
C VAL A 453 -16.20 7.33 -1.64
N LYS A 454 -15.46 6.50 -2.37
CA LYS A 454 -14.00 6.48 -2.44
C LYS A 454 -13.37 7.81 -2.92
N ASN A 455 -14.11 8.62 -3.66
CA ASN A 455 -13.71 10.00 -3.95
C ASN A 455 -14.29 10.94 -2.89
N HIS A 456 -13.45 11.28 -1.89
CA HIS A 456 -13.82 12.17 -0.77
C HIS A 456 -14.31 13.56 -1.19
N ARG A 457 -13.96 14.01 -2.42
CA ARG A 457 -14.37 15.33 -2.98
C ARG A 457 -15.73 15.28 -3.69
N SER A 458 -16.26 14.09 -3.93
CA SER A 458 -17.57 13.96 -4.61
C SER A 458 -18.69 14.54 -3.74
N ASP A 459 -19.72 15.06 -4.38
CA ASP A 459 -20.87 15.60 -3.67
C ASP A 459 -21.60 14.52 -2.87
N THR A 460 -21.56 13.28 -3.32
CA THR A 460 -22.11 12.11 -2.60
C THR A 460 -21.34 11.89 -1.29
N ALA A 461 -20.00 11.93 -1.30
CA ALA A 461 -19.18 11.76 -0.11
C ALA A 461 -19.37 12.92 0.88
N LYS A 462 -19.52 14.16 0.37
CA LYS A 462 -19.84 15.34 1.20
C LYS A 462 -21.20 15.21 1.86
N ALA A 463 -22.24 14.84 1.10
CA ALA A 463 -23.58 14.63 1.63
C ALA A 463 -23.63 13.55 2.71
N LEU A 464 -22.91 12.44 2.52
CA LEU A 464 -22.84 11.36 3.49
C LEU A 464 -22.17 11.80 4.81
N ARG A 465 -21.17 12.69 4.76
CA ARG A 465 -20.52 13.26 5.97
C ARG A 465 -21.40 14.19 6.78
N LEU A 466 -22.46 14.76 6.18
CA LEU A 466 -23.40 15.63 6.89
C LEU A 466 -24.40 14.88 7.79
N LEU A 467 -24.51 13.57 7.62
CA LEU A 467 -25.49 12.76 8.34
C LEU A 467 -24.99 12.44 9.78
N PRO A 468 -25.73 12.88 10.83
CA PRO A 468 -25.39 12.56 12.19
C PRO A 468 -25.72 11.08 12.48
N SER A 469 -24.81 10.37 13.17
CA SER A 469 -25.04 8.99 13.57
C SER A 469 -24.19 8.60 14.76
N ALA A 470 -24.68 7.67 15.58
CA ALA A 470 -23.93 7.14 16.72
C ALA A 470 -22.79 6.21 16.27
N ALA A 471 -22.95 5.52 15.14
CA ALA A 471 -21.89 4.71 14.54
C ALA A 471 -22.06 4.62 13.01
N LYS A 472 -20.96 4.35 12.31
CA LYS A 472 -20.90 4.25 10.84
C LYS A 472 -20.30 2.92 10.42
N VAL A 473 -20.92 2.26 9.44
CA VAL A 473 -20.39 1.02 8.87
C VAL A 473 -20.35 1.11 7.36
N ALA A 474 -19.18 0.90 6.80
CA ALA A 474 -18.98 0.71 5.36
C ALA A 474 -19.09 -0.77 5.02
N LEU A 475 -19.84 -1.11 3.96
CA LEU A 475 -19.87 -2.44 3.38
C LEU A 475 -19.27 -2.38 1.99
N THR A 476 -18.31 -3.25 1.70
CA THR A 476 -17.73 -3.40 0.35
C THR A 476 -17.17 -4.80 0.18
N GLY A 477 -17.03 -5.27 -1.04
CA GLY A 477 -16.22 -6.46 -1.36
C GLY A 477 -14.77 -6.10 -1.71
N THR A 478 -14.53 -4.81 -2.03
CA THR A 478 -13.25 -4.30 -2.53
C THR A 478 -12.92 -2.98 -1.86
N PRO A 479 -12.32 -2.99 -0.65
CA PRO A 479 -12.01 -1.77 0.10
C PRO A 479 -10.96 -0.91 -0.60
N VAL A 480 -10.12 -1.51 -1.42
CA VAL A 480 -9.16 -0.86 -2.30
C VAL A 480 -9.27 -1.48 -3.68
N GLU A 481 -9.51 -0.67 -4.69
CA GLU A 481 -9.53 -1.08 -6.09
C GLU A 481 -8.29 -0.61 -6.83
N ASN A 482 -7.85 0.63 -6.59
CA ASN A 482 -6.77 1.26 -7.35
C ASN A 482 -5.66 1.84 -6.47
N THR A 483 -5.98 2.53 -5.37
CA THR A 483 -5.01 3.20 -4.51
C THR A 483 -5.42 3.14 -3.04
N LEU A 484 -4.43 3.21 -2.13
CA LEU A 484 -4.69 3.30 -0.70
C LEU A 484 -5.50 4.57 -0.31
N THR A 485 -5.52 5.59 -1.18
CA THR A 485 -6.37 6.77 -1.01
C THR A 485 -7.87 6.42 -0.97
N GLU A 486 -8.29 5.35 -1.65
CA GLU A 486 -9.68 4.87 -1.62
C GLU A 486 -10.04 4.33 -0.24
N LEU A 487 -9.15 3.54 0.36
CA LEU A 487 -9.31 3.04 1.73
C LEU A 487 -9.30 4.20 2.74
N TRP A 488 -8.37 5.16 2.56
CA TRP A 488 -8.35 6.38 3.36
C TRP A 488 -9.71 7.09 3.33
N ALA A 489 -10.32 7.26 2.16
CA ALA A 489 -11.60 7.95 2.03
C ALA A 489 -12.76 7.24 2.74
N ILE A 490 -12.76 5.90 2.74
CA ILE A 490 -13.76 5.08 3.46
C ILE A 490 -13.56 5.23 4.97
N LEU A 491 -12.31 5.08 5.46
CA LEU A 491 -12.02 5.12 6.89
C LEU A 491 -12.09 6.55 7.44
N ASP A 492 -11.75 7.57 6.67
CA ASP A 492 -11.94 8.97 7.05
C ASP A 492 -13.44 9.34 7.17
N TRP A 493 -14.32 8.66 6.42
CA TRP A 493 -15.75 8.80 6.61
C TRP A 493 -16.26 8.02 7.85
N THR A 494 -15.81 6.77 8.06
CA THR A 494 -16.29 5.95 9.18
C THR A 494 -15.71 6.42 10.51
N THR A 495 -14.40 6.69 10.57
CA THR A 495 -13.66 7.11 11.77
C THR A 495 -12.77 8.32 11.42
N PRO A 496 -13.34 9.53 11.36
CA PRO A 496 -12.61 10.73 10.96
C PRO A 496 -11.39 10.99 11.82
N GLY A 497 -10.26 11.31 11.20
CA GLY A 497 -9.00 11.64 11.87
C GLY A 497 -8.08 10.45 12.17
N LEU A 498 -8.56 9.20 12.12
CA LEU A 498 -7.75 8.00 12.42
C LEU A 498 -6.46 7.91 11.58
N LEU A 499 -6.57 8.21 10.30
CA LEU A 499 -5.45 8.16 9.35
C LEU A 499 -4.80 9.53 9.11
N GLY A 500 -5.24 10.56 9.81
CA GLY A 500 -4.81 11.94 9.60
C GLY A 500 -5.22 12.56 8.26
N PRO A 501 -4.75 13.78 7.95
CA PRO A 501 -5.00 14.46 6.68
C PRO A 501 -4.48 13.66 5.49
N LEU A 502 -5.18 13.74 4.34
CA LEU A 502 -4.83 12.98 3.12
C LEU A 502 -3.38 13.20 2.65
N ALA A 503 -2.87 14.42 2.78
CA ALA A 503 -1.50 14.74 2.37
C ALA A 503 -0.48 13.96 3.20
N ASP A 504 -0.67 13.92 4.53
CA ASP A 504 0.19 13.20 5.47
C ASP A 504 0.03 11.69 5.32
N PHE A 505 -1.20 11.20 5.13
CA PHE A 505 -1.45 9.79 4.82
C PHE A 505 -0.69 9.33 3.57
N ARG A 506 -0.74 10.12 2.48
CA ARG A 506 -0.02 9.78 1.25
C ARG A 506 1.49 9.79 1.43
N ARG A 507 2.03 10.74 2.20
CA ARG A 507 3.46 10.85 2.49
C ARG A 507 3.93 9.70 3.38
N ARG A 508 3.22 9.46 4.49
CA ARG A 508 3.60 8.51 5.53
C ARG A 508 3.33 7.05 5.16
N TRP A 509 2.19 6.78 4.53
CA TRP A 509 1.70 5.43 4.28
C TRP A 509 1.54 5.10 2.79
N GLY A 510 0.82 5.97 2.06
CA GLY A 510 0.41 5.68 0.69
C GLY A 510 1.60 5.38 -0.22
N LYS A 511 2.50 6.34 -0.42
CA LYS A 511 3.65 6.17 -1.32
C LYS A 511 4.62 5.06 -0.90
N PRO A 512 5.06 4.97 0.39
CA PRO A 512 5.98 3.90 0.80
C PRO A 512 5.41 2.50 0.63
N VAL A 513 4.12 2.31 0.97
CA VAL A 513 3.46 1.01 0.85
C VAL A 513 3.20 0.66 -0.62
N GLU A 514 2.72 1.62 -1.44
CA GLU A 514 2.42 1.41 -2.86
C GLU A 514 3.69 1.16 -3.70
N SER A 515 4.84 1.71 -3.29
CA SER A 515 6.13 1.45 -3.95
C SER A 515 6.84 0.19 -3.46
N GLY A 516 6.39 -0.41 -2.35
CA GLY A 516 7.07 -1.55 -1.72
C GLY A 516 8.43 -1.19 -1.08
N ALA A 517 8.71 0.10 -0.87
CA ALA A 517 10.02 0.57 -0.41
C ALA A 517 10.33 0.18 1.04
N ASP A 518 9.30 0.04 1.89
CA ASP A 518 9.50 -0.28 3.31
C ASP A 518 8.41 -1.24 3.85
N PRO A 519 8.73 -2.52 4.04
CA PRO A 519 7.82 -3.51 4.60
C PRO A 519 7.36 -3.19 6.04
N ALA A 520 8.18 -2.49 6.84
CA ALA A 520 7.83 -2.14 8.21
C ALA A 520 6.69 -1.10 8.25
N VAL A 521 6.66 -0.18 7.29
CA VAL A 521 5.56 0.79 7.14
C VAL A 521 4.26 0.08 6.78
N ALA A 522 4.30 -0.93 5.91
CA ALA A 522 3.12 -1.72 5.56
C ALA A 522 2.56 -2.49 6.77
N GLU A 523 3.45 -3.07 7.60
CA GLU A 523 3.06 -3.76 8.83
C GLU A 523 2.43 -2.80 9.85
N GLN A 524 3.00 -1.61 10.04
CA GLN A 524 2.44 -0.58 10.94
C GLN A 524 1.04 -0.14 10.47
N LEU A 525 0.87 0.11 9.17
CA LEU A 525 -0.44 0.42 8.60
C LEU A 525 -1.44 -0.73 8.83
N SER A 526 -1.02 -1.96 8.63
CA SER A 526 -1.84 -3.14 8.88
C SER A 526 -2.31 -3.23 10.33
N ARG A 527 -1.43 -2.97 11.31
CA ARG A 527 -1.79 -2.92 12.74
C ARG A 527 -2.83 -1.83 13.03
N LEU A 528 -2.65 -0.63 12.45
CA LEU A 528 -3.60 0.47 12.59
C LEU A 528 -4.97 0.14 12.02
N LEU A 529 -5.03 -0.55 10.88
CA LEU A 529 -6.26 -0.86 10.16
C LEU A 529 -7.02 -2.06 10.73
N ARG A 530 -6.32 -3.01 11.35
CA ARG A 530 -6.88 -4.28 11.80
C ARG A 530 -8.15 -4.16 12.66
N PRO A 531 -8.27 -3.21 13.62
CA PRO A 531 -9.51 -3.05 14.39
C PRO A 531 -10.69 -2.50 13.58
N PHE A 532 -10.42 -1.79 12.47
CA PHE A 532 -11.42 -1.04 11.72
C PHE A 532 -11.77 -1.66 10.37
N LEU A 533 -11.05 -2.70 9.94
CA LEU A 533 -11.24 -3.36 8.66
C LEU A 533 -11.30 -4.88 8.84
N LEU A 534 -12.46 -5.46 8.68
CA LEU A 534 -12.63 -6.91 8.68
C LEU A 534 -12.80 -7.40 7.24
N ARG A 535 -11.85 -8.22 6.76
CA ARG A 535 -11.87 -8.82 5.44
C ARG A 535 -11.66 -10.33 5.52
N ARG A 536 -12.61 -11.10 5.05
CA ARG A 536 -12.52 -12.55 4.95
C ARG A 536 -12.82 -12.97 3.52
N ARG A 537 -12.09 -13.97 3.06
CA ARG A 537 -12.23 -14.53 1.71
C ARG A 537 -13.01 -15.84 1.77
N LYS A 538 -13.71 -16.17 0.71
CA LYS A 538 -14.37 -17.48 0.57
C LYS A 538 -13.38 -18.64 0.62
N SER A 539 -12.14 -18.40 0.20
CA SER A 539 -11.03 -19.35 0.22
C SER A 539 -10.41 -19.57 1.60
N ASP A 540 -10.72 -18.70 2.58
CA ASP A 540 -10.14 -18.82 3.92
C ASP A 540 -10.66 -20.06 4.64
N PRO A 541 -9.82 -20.79 5.39
CA PRO A 541 -10.22 -22.00 6.07
C PRO A 541 -11.44 -21.77 7.00
N GLY A 542 -12.47 -22.61 6.85
CA GLY A 542 -13.66 -22.57 7.71
C GLY A 542 -14.67 -21.46 7.41
N ILE A 543 -14.47 -20.64 6.33
CA ILE A 543 -15.43 -19.59 5.98
C ILE A 543 -16.61 -20.13 5.17
N ALA A 544 -16.37 -20.85 4.09
CA ALA A 544 -17.43 -21.40 3.23
C ALA A 544 -17.08 -22.80 2.71
N PRO A 545 -16.93 -23.79 3.62
CA PRO A 545 -16.46 -25.13 3.26
C PRO A 545 -17.44 -25.89 2.33
N GLU A 546 -18.69 -25.47 2.28
CA GLU A 546 -19.74 -26.07 1.43
C GLU A 546 -19.74 -25.53 -0.01
N LEU A 547 -19.00 -24.47 -0.31
CA LEU A 547 -18.90 -24.00 -1.69
C LEU A 547 -18.18 -25.04 -2.54
N PRO A 548 -18.75 -25.40 -3.70
CA PRO A 548 -18.08 -26.32 -4.62
C PRO A 548 -16.79 -25.73 -5.17
N ALA A 549 -15.99 -26.54 -5.83
CA ALA A 549 -14.75 -26.09 -6.46
C ALA A 549 -15.00 -24.99 -7.49
N LYS A 550 -14.14 -23.99 -7.52
CA LYS A 550 -14.07 -22.97 -8.57
C LYS A 550 -12.79 -23.17 -9.38
N THR A 551 -12.92 -23.32 -10.69
CA THR A 551 -11.82 -23.43 -11.62
C THR A 551 -11.78 -22.20 -12.52
N GLU A 552 -10.63 -21.57 -12.64
CA GLU A 552 -10.41 -20.40 -13.50
C GLU A 552 -9.41 -20.74 -14.59
N THR A 553 -9.79 -20.55 -15.84
CA THR A 553 -8.97 -20.88 -17.00
C THR A 553 -8.89 -19.70 -17.94
N ASP A 554 -7.67 -19.25 -18.24
CA ASP A 554 -7.41 -18.33 -19.34
C ASP A 554 -7.48 -19.15 -20.65
N ARG A 555 -8.33 -18.73 -21.58
CA ARG A 555 -8.53 -19.36 -22.88
C ARG A 555 -7.87 -18.49 -23.95
N PRO A 556 -6.67 -18.87 -24.40
CA PRO A 556 -5.98 -18.14 -25.46
C PRO A 556 -6.72 -18.27 -26.78
N VAL A 557 -6.80 -17.17 -27.51
CA VAL A 557 -7.51 -17.09 -28.80
C VAL A 557 -6.64 -16.39 -29.83
N SER A 558 -6.49 -16.98 -31.01
CA SER A 558 -5.81 -16.33 -32.12
C SER A 558 -6.74 -15.34 -32.85
N LEU A 559 -6.20 -14.22 -33.27
CA LEU A 559 -6.93 -13.26 -34.13
C LEU A 559 -7.14 -13.83 -35.51
N THR A 560 -8.30 -13.55 -36.13
CA THR A 560 -8.49 -13.79 -37.56
C THR A 560 -7.61 -12.85 -38.40
N ALA A 561 -7.42 -13.15 -39.69
CA ALA A 561 -6.64 -12.32 -40.60
C ALA A 561 -7.22 -10.87 -40.66
N GLU A 562 -8.55 -10.74 -40.66
CA GLU A 562 -9.25 -9.45 -40.64
C GLU A 562 -8.94 -8.68 -39.35
N GLN A 563 -9.05 -9.34 -38.17
CA GLN A 563 -8.75 -8.71 -36.90
C GLN A 563 -7.28 -8.26 -36.82
N ALA A 564 -6.34 -9.10 -37.26
CA ALA A 564 -4.91 -8.80 -37.23
C ALA A 564 -4.59 -7.57 -38.11
N ALA A 565 -5.16 -7.51 -39.33
CA ALA A 565 -4.96 -6.37 -40.23
C ALA A 565 -5.51 -5.07 -39.65
N LEU A 566 -6.73 -5.08 -39.09
CA LEU A 566 -7.34 -3.94 -38.42
C LEU A 566 -6.52 -3.50 -37.20
N TYR A 567 -6.05 -4.43 -36.40
CA TYR A 567 -5.25 -4.19 -35.21
C TYR A 567 -3.94 -3.46 -35.58
N GLU A 568 -3.16 -4.00 -36.54
CA GLU A 568 -1.91 -3.40 -37.00
C GLU A 568 -2.12 -2.00 -37.62
N ALA A 569 -3.18 -1.80 -38.41
CA ALA A 569 -3.51 -0.52 -38.99
C ALA A 569 -3.83 0.52 -37.90
N THR A 570 -4.67 0.15 -36.92
CA THR A 570 -5.07 1.03 -35.81
C THR A 570 -3.91 1.41 -34.91
N VAL A 571 -3.01 0.45 -34.62
CA VAL A 571 -1.78 0.75 -33.85
C VAL A 571 -0.93 1.79 -34.58
N ARG A 572 -0.69 1.60 -35.87
CA ARG A 572 0.14 2.49 -36.68
C ARG A 572 -0.44 3.92 -36.74
N GLU A 573 -1.74 4.06 -36.96
CA GLU A 573 -2.42 5.34 -37.04
C GLU A 573 -2.40 6.08 -35.69
N LEU A 574 -2.89 5.44 -34.64
CA LEU A 574 -3.06 6.11 -33.36
C LEU A 574 -1.73 6.32 -32.59
N MET A 575 -0.70 5.48 -32.81
CA MET A 575 0.63 5.73 -32.22
C MET A 575 1.27 6.98 -32.83
N ALA A 576 1.11 7.23 -34.14
CA ALA A 576 1.59 8.47 -34.76
C ALA A 576 0.92 9.71 -34.13
N ASP A 577 -0.39 9.62 -33.85
CA ASP A 577 -1.16 10.70 -33.21
C ASP A 577 -0.72 10.91 -31.74
N ILE A 578 -0.40 9.85 -31.01
CA ILE A 578 0.04 9.90 -29.61
C ILE A 578 1.40 10.57 -29.50
N SER A 579 2.37 10.18 -30.35
CA SER A 579 3.72 10.76 -30.37
C SER A 579 3.74 12.27 -30.73
N ALA A 580 2.69 12.73 -31.38
CA ALA A 580 2.51 14.16 -31.72
C ALA A 580 1.73 14.94 -30.63
N SER A 581 1.46 14.37 -29.46
CA SER A 581 0.59 14.96 -28.44
C SER A 581 1.16 14.87 -27.03
N ASP A 582 0.86 15.87 -26.18
CA ASP A 582 1.33 15.97 -24.80
C ASP A 582 0.17 16.09 -23.80
N GLY A 583 0.49 15.82 -22.52
CA GLY A 583 -0.37 16.06 -21.37
C GLY A 583 -1.73 15.34 -21.44
N MET A 584 -2.82 16.08 -21.23
CA MET A 584 -4.17 15.50 -21.14
C MET A 584 -4.67 14.97 -22.49
N ALA A 585 -4.23 15.58 -23.60
CA ALA A 585 -4.59 15.14 -24.96
C ALA A 585 -3.94 13.78 -25.27
N ARG A 586 -2.68 13.57 -24.88
CA ARG A 586 -1.98 12.30 -25.00
C ARG A 586 -2.70 11.19 -24.22
N ARG A 587 -3.05 11.44 -22.94
CA ARG A 587 -3.82 10.47 -22.12
C ARG A 587 -5.12 10.04 -22.79
N GLY A 588 -5.90 10.99 -23.32
CA GLY A 588 -7.13 10.69 -24.04
C GLY A 588 -6.93 9.82 -25.28
N ARG A 589 -5.84 10.03 -26.03
CA ARG A 589 -5.50 9.22 -27.22
C ARG A 589 -5.02 7.82 -26.84
N VAL A 590 -4.26 7.67 -25.76
CA VAL A 590 -3.87 6.34 -25.23
C VAL A 590 -5.10 5.52 -24.86
N VAL A 591 -6.06 6.10 -24.12
CA VAL A 591 -7.33 5.42 -23.78
C VAL A 591 -8.11 5.04 -25.04
N LYS A 592 -8.16 5.92 -26.04
CA LYS A 592 -8.80 5.65 -27.34
C LYS A 592 -8.15 4.48 -28.05
N LEU A 593 -6.80 4.43 -28.11
CA LEU A 593 -6.05 3.33 -28.73
C LEU A 593 -6.37 2.00 -28.02
N LEU A 594 -6.21 1.93 -26.72
CA LEU A 594 -6.45 0.72 -25.95
C LEU A 594 -7.90 0.22 -26.06
N THR A 595 -8.86 1.14 -26.10
CA THR A 595 -10.29 0.82 -26.30
C THR A 595 -10.54 0.26 -27.70
N ALA A 596 -9.98 0.88 -28.75
CA ALA A 596 -10.10 0.43 -30.12
C ALA A 596 -9.51 -0.99 -30.31
N LEU A 597 -8.31 -1.23 -29.78
CA LEU A 597 -7.67 -2.54 -29.87
C LEU A 597 -8.48 -3.65 -29.19
N LYS A 598 -9.07 -3.36 -28.02
CA LYS A 598 -9.96 -4.33 -27.35
C LYS A 598 -11.24 -4.59 -28.15
N GLN A 599 -11.82 -3.58 -28.76
CA GLN A 599 -12.99 -3.77 -29.64
C GLN A 599 -12.67 -4.61 -30.87
N ILE A 600 -11.49 -4.44 -31.46
CA ILE A 600 -11.02 -5.27 -32.58
C ILE A 600 -10.80 -6.71 -32.12
N CYS A 601 -10.17 -6.94 -30.97
CA CYS A 601 -10.00 -8.26 -30.39
C CYS A 601 -11.33 -8.96 -30.11
N ASN A 602 -12.39 -8.20 -29.78
CA ASN A 602 -13.72 -8.76 -29.58
C ASN A 602 -14.36 -9.16 -30.92
N HIS A 603 -14.56 -8.21 -31.81
CA HIS A 603 -15.16 -8.45 -33.14
C HIS A 603 -14.96 -7.22 -34.06
N PRO A 604 -14.60 -7.40 -35.35
CA PRO A 604 -14.48 -6.31 -36.32
C PRO A 604 -15.73 -5.42 -36.41
N ALA A 605 -16.92 -6.02 -36.46
CA ALA A 605 -18.19 -5.29 -36.57
C ALA A 605 -18.44 -4.34 -35.38
N GLN A 606 -17.94 -4.67 -34.18
CA GLN A 606 -18.01 -3.75 -33.02
C GLN A 606 -17.17 -2.49 -33.23
N PHE A 607 -15.96 -2.66 -33.72
CA PHE A 607 -15.02 -1.56 -33.94
C PHE A 607 -15.46 -0.66 -35.13
N LEU A 608 -15.89 -1.29 -36.20
CA LEU A 608 -16.31 -0.59 -37.43
C LEU A 608 -17.71 0.05 -37.32
N GLY A 609 -18.48 -0.32 -36.28
CA GLY A 609 -19.86 0.16 -36.12
C GLY A 609 -20.79 -0.30 -37.28
N GLU A 610 -20.58 -1.55 -37.70
CA GLU A 610 -21.34 -2.10 -38.83
C GLU A 610 -22.85 -2.24 -38.55
N PRO A 611 -23.69 -2.17 -39.59
CA PRO A 611 -25.14 -2.37 -39.46
C PRO A 611 -25.54 -3.71 -38.87
N ASP A 612 -26.75 -3.79 -38.29
CA ASP A 612 -27.26 -4.99 -37.62
C ASP A 612 -27.44 -6.23 -38.53
N ASP A 613 -27.43 -6.09 -39.84
CA ASP A 613 -27.53 -7.16 -40.80
C ASP A 613 -26.20 -7.77 -41.26
N SER A 614 -25.07 -7.19 -40.79
CA SER A 614 -23.73 -7.67 -41.17
C SER A 614 -23.46 -9.09 -40.62
N PRO A 615 -22.76 -9.92 -41.43
CA PRO A 615 -22.41 -11.27 -40.98
C PRO A 615 -21.39 -11.25 -39.86
N LEU A 616 -21.56 -12.10 -38.85
CA LEU A 616 -20.66 -12.15 -37.68
C LEU A 616 -19.77 -13.39 -37.68
N ALA A 617 -20.27 -14.53 -38.11
CA ALA A 617 -19.56 -15.80 -38.07
C ALA A 617 -18.27 -15.79 -38.91
N GLY A 618 -17.21 -16.45 -38.43
CA GLY A 618 -15.91 -16.57 -39.10
C GLY A 618 -15.02 -15.32 -39.06
N ARG A 619 -15.43 -14.26 -38.36
CA ARG A 619 -14.71 -12.97 -38.33
C ARG A 619 -14.02 -12.67 -36.99
N SER A 620 -14.27 -13.47 -35.96
CA SER A 620 -13.67 -13.28 -34.62
C SER A 620 -13.31 -14.60 -33.97
N GLY A 621 -12.05 -14.77 -33.61
CA GLY A 621 -11.61 -15.96 -32.89
C GLY A 621 -12.30 -16.12 -31.54
N LYS A 622 -12.60 -15.03 -30.83
CA LYS A 622 -13.37 -15.09 -29.56
C LYS A 622 -14.78 -15.59 -29.76
N LEU A 623 -15.43 -15.20 -30.87
CA LEU A 623 -16.79 -15.63 -31.17
C LEU A 623 -16.80 -17.12 -31.49
N GLU A 624 -15.83 -17.62 -32.25
CA GLU A 624 -15.68 -19.03 -32.56
C GLU A 624 -15.46 -19.87 -31.30
N LEU A 625 -14.55 -19.45 -30.43
CA LEU A 625 -14.30 -20.12 -29.15
C LEU A 625 -15.51 -20.08 -28.21
N LEU A 626 -16.25 -18.97 -28.20
CA LEU A 626 -17.49 -18.90 -27.42
C LEU A 626 -18.52 -19.93 -27.94
N ASP A 627 -18.63 -20.10 -29.26
CA ASP A 627 -19.52 -21.07 -29.86
C ASP A 627 -19.15 -22.50 -29.43
N GLU A 628 -17.88 -22.87 -29.47
CA GLU A 628 -17.38 -24.18 -29.03
C GLU A 628 -17.66 -24.44 -27.54
N LEU A 629 -17.42 -23.41 -26.70
CA LEU A 629 -17.70 -23.50 -25.27
C LEU A 629 -19.21 -23.69 -25.02
N LEU A 630 -20.06 -22.91 -25.69
CA LEU A 630 -21.51 -23.01 -25.52
C LEU A 630 -22.04 -24.35 -25.98
N ASP A 631 -21.53 -24.90 -27.11
CA ASP A 631 -21.95 -26.22 -27.60
C ASP A 631 -21.64 -27.30 -26.55
N THR A 632 -20.49 -27.22 -25.90
CA THR A 632 -20.10 -28.15 -24.84
C THR A 632 -20.97 -27.95 -23.58
N ILE A 633 -21.12 -26.74 -23.11
CA ILE A 633 -21.86 -26.40 -21.88
C ILE A 633 -23.34 -26.80 -22.01
N LEU A 634 -23.94 -26.47 -23.14
CA LEU A 634 -25.36 -26.76 -23.36
C LEU A 634 -25.63 -28.27 -23.57
N ALA A 635 -24.67 -29.00 -24.12
CA ALA A 635 -24.77 -30.46 -24.22
C ALA A 635 -24.76 -31.16 -22.85
N GLU A 636 -24.18 -30.51 -21.82
CA GLU A 636 -24.13 -31.00 -20.44
C GLU A 636 -25.25 -30.42 -19.57
N ASP A 637 -26.28 -29.79 -20.17
CA ASP A 637 -27.38 -29.10 -19.46
C ASP A 637 -26.86 -28.02 -18.48
N GLY A 638 -25.73 -27.37 -18.84
CA GLY A 638 -25.10 -26.28 -18.08
C GLY A 638 -25.80 -24.95 -18.33
N ALA A 639 -25.58 -24.00 -17.42
CA ALA A 639 -26.07 -22.63 -17.53
C ALA A 639 -24.89 -21.64 -17.45
N VAL A 640 -24.88 -20.66 -18.37
CA VAL A 640 -23.72 -19.79 -18.52
C VAL A 640 -24.05 -18.29 -18.39
N LEU A 641 -23.20 -17.57 -17.66
CA LEU A 641 -23.15 -16.11 -17.68
C LEU A 641 -22.03 -15.65 -18.61
N VAL A 642 -22.36 -14.81 -19.58
CA VAL A 642 -21.37 -14.22 -20.48
C VAL A 642 -21.26 -12.74 -20.20
N PHE A 643 -20.11 -12.29 -19.72
CA PHE A 643 -19.83 -10.91 -19.37
C PHE A 643 -19.03 -10.20 -20.46
N THR A 644 -19.45 -9.00 -20.79
CA THR A 644 -18.69 -8.06 -21.62
C THR A 644 -18.80 -6.62 -21.10
N GLN A 645 -17.79 -5.80 -21.30
CA GLN A 645 -17.84 -4.38 -20.93
C GLN A 645 -18.64 -3.54 -21.91
N TYR A 646 -18.86 -4.03 -23.14
CA TYR A 646 -19.47 -3.27 -24.23
C TYR A 646 -20.91 -3.74 -24.52
N VAL A 647 -21.88 -2.84 -24.31
CA VAL A 647 -23.29 -3.13 -24.61
C VAL A 647 -23.49 -3.44 -26.11
N VAL A 648 -22.71 -2.81 -26.99
CA VAL A 648 -22.74 -3.11 -28.43
C VAL A 648 -22.35 -4.56 -28.68
N MET A 649 -21.25 -5.04 -28.05
CA MET A 649 -20.83 -6.44 -28.18
C MET A 649 -21.89 -7.39 -27.62
N ALA A 650 -22.50 -7.06 -26.48
CA ALA A 650 -23.55 -7.89 -25.90
C ALA A 650 -24.75 -8.06 -26.87
N ARG A 651 -25.13 -7.00 -27.60
CA ARG A 651 -26.17 -7.06 -28.64
C ARG A 651 -25.74 -7.90 -29.86
N LEU A 652 -24.48 -7.78 -30.28
CA LEU A 652 -23.94 -8.61 -31.35
C LEU A 652 -23.99 -10.08 -30.95
N LEU A 653 -23.60 -10.42 -29.71
CA LEU A 653 -23.71 -11.78 -29.18
C LEU A 653 -25.16 -12.27 -29.10
N GLU A 654 -26.10 -11.44 -28.62
CA GLU A 654 -27.53 -11.78 -28.57
C GLU A 654 -28.06 -12.13 -29.94
N ARG A 655 -27.76 -11.29 -30.94
CA ARG A 655 -28.15 -11.52 -32.34
C ARG A 655 -27.52 -12.81 -32.92
N HIS A 656 -26.24 -13.04 -32.64
CA HIS A 656 -25.53 -14.23 -33.10
C HIS A 656 -26.14 -15.51 -32.50
N LEU A 657 -26.42 -15.53 -31.21
CA LEU A 657 -27.04 -16.65 -30.51
C LEU A 657 -28.45 -16.92 -31.02
N ALA A 658 -29.23 -15.86 -31.28
CA ALA A 658 -30.55 -15.98 -31.86
C ALA A 658 -30.50 -16.62 -33.26
N ALA A 659 -29.55 -16.26 -34.10
CA ALA A 659 -29.32 -16.86 -35.42
C ALA A 659 -28.91 -18.34 -35.32
N ARG A 660 -28.23 -18.75 -34.25
CA ARG A 660 -27.91 -20.16 -33.95
C ARG A 660 -29.06 -20.94 -33.29
N GLY A 661 -30.15 -20.27 -32.95
CA GLY A 661 -31.25 -20.88 -32.20
C GLY A 661 -30.95 -21.16 -30.74
N VAL A 662 -29.95 -20.48 -30.15
CA VAL A 662 -29.59 -20.58 -28.72
C VAL A 662 -30.40 -19.56 -27.93
N PRO A 663 -31.32 -20.01 -27.04
CA PRO A 663 -32.09 -19.11 -26.19
C PRO A 663 -31.20 -18.30 -25.25
N SER A 664 -31.27 -17.00 -25.30
CA SER A 664 -30.49 -16.09 -24.47
C SER A 664 -31.27 -14.86 -24.04
N GLN A 665 -30.81 -14.20 -23.00
CA GLN A 665 -31.35 -12.92 -22.55
C GLN A 665 -30.22 -11.95 -22.23
N LEU A 666 -30.51 -10.64 -22.35
CA LEU A 666 -29.52 -9.57 -22.17
C LEU A 666 -29.94 -8.62 -21.05
N LEU A 667 -28.98 -8.36 -20.12
CA LEU A 667 -29.12 -7.35 -19.07
C LEU A 667 -27.99 -6.33 -19.18
N HIS A 668 -28.37 -5.05 -19.27
CA HIS A 668 -27.40 -3.95 -19.34
C HIS A 668 -27.83 -2.74 -18.48
N GLY A 669 -26.96 -1.73 -18.36
CA GLY A 669 -27.18 -0.56 -17.50
C GLY A 669 -28.50 0.20 -17.76
N GLY A 670 -28.99 0.21 -18.99
CA GLY A 670 -30.27 0.83 -19.38
C GLY A 670 -31.52 -0.03 -19.14
N THR A 671 -31.39 -1.28 -18.66
CA THR A 671 -32.57 -2.15 -18.42
C THR A 671 -33.35 -1.62 -17.19
N PRO A 672 -34.68 -1.38 -17.27
CA PRO A 672 -35.50 -0.93 -16.16
C PRO A 672 -35.47 -1.92 -14.98
N VAL A 673 -35.60 -1.42 -13.74
CA VAL A 673 -35.50 -2.27 -12.52
C VAL A 673 -36.46 -3.45 -12.53
N ALA A 674 -37.75 -3.23 -12.85
CA ALA A 674 -38.74 -4.30 -12.91
C ALA A 674 -38.37 -5.39 -13.94
N ARG A 675 -37.87 -4.99 -15.08
CA ARG A 675 -37.40 -5.93 -16.14
C ARG A 675 -36.15 -6.71 -15.69
N ARG A 676 -35.29 -6.12 -14.89
CA ARG A 676 -34.12 -6.83 -14.32
C ARG A 676 -34.54 -7.97 -13.41
N GLU A 677 -35.48 -7.74 -12.52
CA GLU A 677 -36.03 -8.75 -11.61
C GLU A 677 -36.66 -9.92 -12.38
N GLU A 678 -37.39 -9.60 -13.46
CA GLU A 678 -38.03 -10.60 -14.34
C GLU A 678 -36.93 -11.46 -15.06
N LEU A 679 -35.93 -10.84 -15.65
CA LEU A 679 -34.83 -11.54 -16.33
C LEU A 679 -34.06 -12.45 -15.36
N VAL A 680 -33.72 -11.96 -14.17
CA VAL A 680 -33.06 -12.78 -13.13
C VAL A 680 -33.91 -13.98 -12.73
N ARG A 681 -35.19 -13.77 -12.54
CA ARG A 681 -36.12 -14.84 -12.18
C ARG A 681 -36.24 -15.87 -13.29
N GLY A 682 -36.39 -15.44 -14.55
CA GLY A 682 -36.46 -16.33 -15.72
C GLY A 682 -35.19 -17.18 -15.84
N PHE A 683 -33.99 -16.59 -15.70
CA PHE A 683 -32.75 -17.34 -15.71
C PHE A 683 -32.65 -18.37 -14.57
N GLN A 684 -33.00 -17.96 -13.34
CA GLN A 684 -32.96 -18.85 -12.18
C GLN A 684 -33.97 -20.01 -12.30
N ASN A 685 -35.14 -19.78 -12.93
CA ASN A 685 -36.16 -20.82 -13.20
C ASN A 685 -35.78 -21.77 -14.36
N GLY A 686 -34.77 -21.42 -15.18
CA GLY A 686 -34.35 -22.24 -16.30
C GLY A 686 -34.97 -21.90 -17.64
N ASP A 687 -35.63 -20.73 -17.77
CA ASP A 687 -36.26 -20.31 -19.03
C ASP A 687 -35.26 -20.17 -20.18
N VAL A 688 -34.03 -19.76 -19.88
CA VAL A 688 -32.93 -19.65 -20.84
C VAL A 688 -31.61 -20.16 -20.24
N PRO A 689 -30.73 -20.84 -21.02
CA PRO A 689 -29.45 -21.32 -20.55
C PRO A 689 -28.34 -20.26 -20.56
N VAL A 690 -28.45 -19.23 -21.41
CA VAL A 690 -27.43 -18.20 -21.61
C VAL A 690 -27.93 -16.85 -21.12
N PHE A 691 -27.13 -16.21 -20.23
CA PHE A 691 -27.43 -14.86 -19.76
C PHE A 691 -26.25 -13.93 -20.11
N LEU A 692 -26.49 -13.02 -21.03
CA LEU A 692 -25.54 -11.98 -21.45
C LEU A 692 -25.64 -10.79 -20.49
N LEU A 693 -24.52 -10.33 -19.95
CA LEU A 693 -24.48 -9.29 -18.94
C LEU A 693 -23.42 -8.24 -19.30
N SER A 694 -23.79 -6.97 -19.23
CA SER A 694 -22.77 -5.94 -19.21
C SER A 694 -22.11 -5.88 -17.82
N LEU A 695 -20.77 -5.79 -17.75
CA LEU A 695 -20.04 -5.74 -16.47
C LEU A 695 -20.53 -4.65 -15.51
N LYS A 696 -20.92 -3.49 -16.04
CA LYS A 696 -21.51 -2.40 -15.24
C LYS A 696 -22.87 -2.79 -14.63
N ALA A 697 -23.65 -3.61 -15.30
CA ALA A 697 -24.93 -4.11 -14.78
C ALA A 697 -24.74 -5.24 -13.76
N ALA A 698 -23.67 -6.02 -13.89
CA ALA A 698 -23.31 -7.08 -12.95
C ALA A 698 -22.90 -6.54 -11.56
N GLY A 699 -22.43 -5.29 -11.47
CA GLY A 699 -22.13 -4.62 -10.20
C GLY A 699 -23.33 -4.45 -9.24
N THR A 700 -24.52 -4.90 -9.60
CA THR A 700 -25.79 -4.57 -8.97
C THR A 700 -26.40 -5.71 -8.13
N GLY A 701 -25.61 -6.42 -7.30
CA GLY A 701 -26.15 -7.32 -6.24
C GLY A 701 -26.95 -8.53 -6.71
N LEU A 702 -26.84 -8.94 -7.96
CA LEU A 702 -27.57 -10.07 -8.53
C LEU A 702 -27.13 -11.41 -7.91
N THR A 703 -28.05 -12.33 -7.72
CA THR A 703 -27.77 -13.71 -7.34
C THR A 703 -28.15 -14.63 -8.49
N LEU A 704 -27.16 -15.31 -9.08
CA LEU A 704 -27.31 -16.10 -10.31
C LEU A 704 -26.68 -17.49 -10.12
N THR A 705 -27.03 -18.15 -9.00
CA THR A 705 -26.44 -19.42 -8.56
C THR A 705 -26.80 -20.63 -9.41
N ARG A 706 -27.77 -20.49 -10.34
CA ARG A 706 -28.01 -21.51 -11.35
C ARG A 706 -26.83 -21.70 -12.30
N ALA A 707 -26.08 -20.63 -12.57
CA ALA A 707 -24.95 -20.70 -13.49
C ALA A 707 -23.80 -21.51 -12.89
N ASP A 708 -23.30 -22.49 -13.61
CA ASP A 708 -22.12 -23.29 -13.35
C ASP A 708 -20.95 -22.90 -14.27
N HIS A 709 -21.21 -22.06 -15.29
CA HIS A 709 -20.18 -21.49 -16.15
C HIS A 709 -20.25 -19.95 -16.18
N VAL A 710 -19.07 -19.33 -16.18
CA VAL A 710 -18.89 -17.88 -16.32
C VAL A 710 -17.87 -17.64 -17.44
N VAL A 711 -18.25 -16.87 -18.44
CA VAL A 711 -17.38 -16.50 -19.54
C VAL A 711 -17.13 -14.99 -19.50
N HIS A 712 -15.89 -14.57 -19.28
CA HIS A 712 -15.43 -13.19 -19.50
C HIS A 712 -15.00 -13.07 -20.96
N TYR A 713 -15.88 -12.53 -21.79
CA TYR A 713 -15.67 -12.39 -23.24
C TYR A 713 -14.55 -11.38 -23.56
N ASP A 714 -14.48 -10.30 -22.77
CA ASP A 714 -13.37 -9.34 -22.77
C ASP A 714 -12.87 -9.08 -21.35
N ARG A 715 -11.57 -8.83 -21.23
CA ARG A 715 -10.89 -8.59 -19.95
C ARG A 715 -11.12 -7.16 -19.46
N TRP A 716 -11.37 -7.02 -18.18
CA TRP A 716 -11.39 -5.72 -17.52
C TRP A 716 -10.00 -5.32 -17.00
N TRP A 717 -9.73 -4.02 -16.99
CA TRP A 717 -8.47 -3.48 -16.45
C TRP A 717 -8.31 -3.71 -14.93
N ASN A 718 -9.41 -3.86 -14.21
CA ASN A 718 -9.45 -4.12 -12.79
C ASN A 718 -9.96 -5.55 -12.51
N PRO A 719 -9.09 -6.45 -12.01
CA PRO A 719 -9.48 -7.83 -11.70
C PRO A 719 -10.65 -7.94 -10.71
N ALA A 720 -10.75 -6.99 -9.77
CA ALA A 720 -11.81 -6.99 -8.77
C ALA A 720 -13.21 -6.90 -9.38
N VAL A 721 -13.35 -6.24 -10.52
CA VAL A 721 -14.64 -6.16 -11.25
C VAL A 721 -14.99 -7.50 -11.92
N GLU A 722 -13.99 -8.24 -12.45
CA GLU A 722 -14.19 -9.60 -12.97
C GLU A 722 -14.55 -10.57 -11.85
N ASP A 723 -13.85 -10.49 -10.70
CA ASP A 723 -14.13 -11.32 -9.53
C ASP A 723 -15.54 -11.01 -8.99
N GLN A 724 -15.94 -9.73 -8.93
CA GLN A 724 -17.29 -9.32 -8.56
C GLN A 724 -18.35 -9.87 -9.50
N ALA A 725 -18.08 -9.92 -10.80
CA ALA A 725 -19.01 -10.51 -11.77
C ALA A 725 -19.10 -12.04 -11.61
N THR A 726 -17.97 -12.73 -11.41
CA THR A 726 -17.90 -14.17 -11.13
C THR A 726 -18.64 -14.52 -9.84
N ASP A 727 -18.59 -13.69 -8.82
CA ASP A 727 -19.25 -13.86 -7.52
C ASP A 727 -20.79 -13.78 -7.59
N ARG A 728 -21.35 -13.49 -8.75
CA ARG A 728 -22.81 -13.64 -8.99
C ARG A 728 -23.22 -15.11 -9.14
N ALA A 729 -22.36 -15.95 -9.70
CA ALA A 729 -22.54 -17.39 -9.79
C ALA A 729 -21.90 -18.13 -8.61
N TYR A 730 -20.66 -17.79 -8.25
CA TYR A 730 -19.90 -18.39 -7.16
C TYR A 730 -20.24 -17.76 -5.81
N ARG A 731 -21.37 -18.14 -5.26
CA ARG A 731 -21.96 -17.57 -4.06
C ARG A 731 -22.55 -18.67 -3.18
N ILE A 732 -22.72 -18.42 -1.87
CA ILE A 732 -23.45 -19.32 -0.96
C ILE A 732 -24.82 -19.66 -1.55
N GLY A 733 -25.11 -20.97 -1.65
CA GLY A 733 -26.25 -21.54 -2.36
C GLY A 733 -25.93 -22.11 -3.73
N GLN A 734 -24.68 -21.98 -4.20
CA GLN A 734 -24.17 -22.71 -5.36
C GLN A 734 -23.97 -24.20 -5.01
N THR A 735 -24.48 -25.08 -5.82
CA THR A 735 -24.40 -26.53 -5.62
C THR A 735 -23.54 -27.27 -6.66
N ARG A 736 -23.20 -26.60 -7.77
CA ARG A 736 -22.36 -27.15 -8.85
C ARG A 736 -20.98 -26.49 -8.87
N PRO A 737 -19.90 -27.20 -9.25
CA PRO A 737 -18.61 -26.58 -9.51
C PRO A 737 -18.73 -25.45 -10.52
N VAL A 738 -18.07 -24.31 -10.25
CA VAL A 738 -18.12 -23.16 -11.15
C VAL A 738 -16.84 -23.11 -11.99
N GLN A 739 -17.02 -23.10 -13.31
CA GLN A 739 -15.94 -22.96 -14.27
C GLN A 739 -15.94 -21.54 -14.84
N VAL A 740 -14.81 -20.84 -14.67
CA VAL A 740 -14.61 -19.47 -15.17
C VAL A 740 -13.66 -19.51 -16.36
N HIS A 741 -14.14 -19.04 -17.51
CA HIS A 741 -13.39 -18.96 -18.75
C HIS A 741 -13.10 -17.49 -19.07
N ARG A 742 -11.83 -17.14 -19.22
CA ARG A 742 -11.40 -15.81 -19.64
C ARG A 742 -10.85 -15.87 -21.05
N LEU A 743 -11.52 -15.22 -22.01
CA LEU A 743 -11.06 -15.20 -23.39
C LEU A 743 -9.98 -14.12 -23.54
N VAL A 744 -8.78 -14.52 -24.00
CA VAL A 744 -7.63 -13.64 -24.13
C VAL A 744 -7.08 -13.74 -25.55
N ALA A 745 -7.08 -12.64 -26.29
CA ALA A 745 -6.49 -12.61 -27.63
C ALA A 745 -4.95 -12.61 -27.52
N GLU A 746 -4.33 -13.69 -27.98
CA GLU A 746 -2.88 -13.94 -27.90
C GLU A 746 -2.07 -12.94 -28.74
N GLY A 747 -0.90 -12.58 -28.22
CA GLY A 747 0.01 -11.65 -28.89
C GLY A 747 -0.48 -10.21 -28.93
N THR A 748 -1.58 -9.89 -28.28
CA THR A 748 -2.21 -8.56 -28.30
C THR A 748 -2.01 -7.81 -26.97
N VAL A 749 -2.57 -6.62 -26.90
CA VAL A 749 -2.65 -5.83 -25.67
C VAL A 749 -3.33 -6.59 -24.52
N GLU A 750 -4.31 -7.47 -24.82
CA GLU A 750 -5.03 -8.24 -23.78
C GLU A 750 -4.14 -9.25 -23.08
N ASP A 751 -3.31 -9.97 -23.85
CA ASP A 751 -2.36 -10.95 -23.31
C ASP A 751 -1.33 -10.27 -22.39
N ARG A 752 -0.75 -9.15 -22.80
CA ARG A 752 0.23 -8.43 -21.99
C ARG A 752 -0.36 -7.84 -20.73
N ILE A 753 -1.57 -7.32 -20.80
CA ILE A 753 -2.29 -6.84 -19.63
C ILE A 753 -2.60 -8.00 -18.68
N ALA A 754 -2.96 -9.18 -19.21
CA ALA A 754 -3.19 -10.37 -18.39
C ALA A 754 -1.92 -10.78 -17.61
N VAL A 755 -0.74 -10.70 -18.24
CA VAL A 755 0.56 -10.95 -17.57
C VAL A 755 0.80 -9.91 -16.48
N MET A 756 0.70 -8.63 -16.81
CA MET A 756 0.90 -7.51 -15.87
C MET A 756 -0.05 -7.57 -14.67
N LEU A 757 -1.32 -7.97 -14.88
CA LEU A 757 -2.30 -8.12 -13.80
C LEU A 757 -1.99 -9.33 -12.91
N ARG A 758 -1.41 -10.41 -13.45
CA ARG A 758 -0.96 -11.58 -12.64
C ARG A 758 0.21 -11.21 -11.73
N GLU A 759 1.20 -10.50 -12.25
CA GLU A 759 2.35 -10.03 -11.47
C GLU A 759 1.91 -9.05 -10.37
N LYS A 760 0.98 -8.14 -10.68
CA LYS A 760 0.41 -7.21 -9.71
C LYS A 760 -0.51 -7.88 -8.69
N ARG A 761 -1.20 -8.98 -9.00
CA ARG A 761 -1.97 -9.74 -7.99
C ARG A 761 -1.05 -10.34 -6.93
N ALA A 762 0.10 -10.86 -7.30
CA ALA A 762 1.09 -11.37 -6.34
C ALA A 762 1.61 -10.25 -5.40
N LEU A 763 1.76 -9.03 -5.93
CA LEU A 763 2.06 -7.82 -5.14
C LEU A 763 0.84 -7.27 -4.38
N ALA A 764 -0.37 -7.37 -4.93
CA ALA A 764 -1.60 -6.84 -4.32
C ALA A 764 -2.13 -7.68 -3.16
N ASP A 765 -1.75 -8.94 -3.07
CA ASP A 765 -1.95 -9.74 -1.84
C ASP A 765 -1.01 -9.30 -0.71
N ALA A 766 0.10 -8.64 -1.03
CA ALA A 766 0.98 -7.98 -0.09
C ALA A 766 0.70 -6.47 0.04
N VAL A 767 0.33 -5.78 -1.07
CA VAL A 767 0.10 -4.32 -1.12
C VAL A 767 -0.79 -3.96 -2.31
N LEU A 768 -1.90 -3.36 -2.03
CA LEU A 768 -2.93 -2.91 -2.97
C LEU A 768 -2.47 -1.73 -3.82
N ALA A 769 -2.34 -1.82 -5.14
CA ALA A 769 -2.49 -0.66 -6.02
C ALA A 769 -2.48 -0.88 -7.54
N SER A 770 -3.18 0.00 -8.17
CA SER A 770 -3.17 0.69 -9.47
C SER A 770 -3.66 -0.05 -10.71
N GLY A 771 -4.83 0.46 -11.19
CA GLY A 771 -5.52 0.12 -12.43
C GLY A 771 -5.16 1.08 -13.58
N GLU A 772 -6.17 1.45 -14.35
CA GLU A 772 -6.20 2.22 -15.61
C GLU A 772 -5.28 3.46 -15.70
N ALA A 773 -5.01 4.13 -14.58
CA ALA A 773 -4.17 5.34 -14.53
C ALA A 773 -2.70 5.07 -14.89
N ALA A 774 -2.16 3.90 -14.53
CA ALA A 774 -0.77 3.54 -14.80
C ALA A 774 -0.48 3.36 -16.30
N LEU A 775 -1.47 2.93 -17.08
CA LEU A 775 -1.30 2.72 -18.53
C LEU A 775 -1.24 4.02 -19.32
N THR A 776 -1.82 5.10 -18.80
CA THR A 776 -1.81 6.41 -19.47
C THR A 776 -0.51 7.19 -19.24
N GLU A 777 0.34 6.74 -18.32
CA GLU A 777 1.62 7.36 -17.98
C GLU A 777 2.83 6.64 -18.61
N LEU A 778 2.59 5.55 -19.36
CA LEU A 778 3.64 4.86 -20.11
C LEU A 778 4.33 5.79 -21.12
N THR A 779 5.62 5.62 -21.28
CA THR A 779 6.41 6.25 -22.34
C THR A 779 5.97 5.71 -23.71
N ASP A 780 6.31 6.41 -24.79
CA ASP A 780 5.96 5.95 -26.15
C ASP A 780 6.60 4.60 -26.49
N ALA A 781 7.81 4.32 -25.97
CA ALA A 781 8.50 3.05 -26.15
C ALA A 781 7.77 1.90 -25.40
N GLU A 782 7.41 2.11 -24.14
CA GLU A 782 6.65 1.14 -23.34
C GLU A 782 5.25 0.89 -23.92
N LEU A 783 4.58 1.97 -24.38
CA LEU A 783 3.29 1.85 -25.02
C LEU A 783 3.38 1.09 -26.35
N ALA A 784 4.39 1.38 -27.17
CA ALA A 784 4.64 0.65 -28.41
C ALA A 784 4.92 -0.82 -28.15
N GLU A 785 5.71 -1.14 -27.13
CA GLU A 785 5.92 -2.52 -26.73
C GLU A 785 4.62 -3.18 -26.27
N LEU A 786 3.78 -2.50 -25.50
CA LEU A 786 2.50 -3.00 -24.99
C LEU A 786 1.51 -3.31 -26.11
N VAL A 787 1.43 -2.51 -27.17
CA VAL A 787 0.39 -2.61 -28.21
C VAL A 787 0.82 -3.33 -29.49
N THR A 788 2.12 -3.56 -29.70
CA THR A 788 2.60 -4.24 -30.93
C THR A 788 2.11 -5.68 -31.00
N LEU A 789 1.51 -6.10 -32.11
CA LEU A 789 1.07 -7.47 -32.34
C LEU A 789 2.28 -8.41 -32.47
N ARG A 790 2.35 -9.45 -31.65
CA ARG A 790 3.35 -10.52 -31.77
C ARG A 790 2.74 -11.69 -32.51
N ARG A 791 3.14 -11.90 -33.76
CA ARG A 791 2.75 -13.11 -34.49
C ARG A 791 3.55 -14.29 -33.91
N GLN A 792 2.86 -15.33 -33.46
CA GLN A 792 3.53 -16.59 -33.17
C GLN A 792 4.13 -17.12 -34.51
N ARG A 793 5.40 -17.51 -34.47
CA ARG A 793 6.07 -18.16 -35.61
C ARG A 793 5.66 -19.61 -35.69
#